data_296135f8ecce31744598ee0e0b3eac87
#
_entry.id   296135f8ecce31744598ee0e0b3eac87
#
_cell.length_a   1.000
_cell.length_b   1.000
_cell.length_c   1.000
_cell.angle_alpha   90.00
_cell.angle_beta   90.00
_cell.angle_gamma   90.00
#
_symmetry.space_group_name_H-M   'P 1'
#
loop_
_entity.id
_entity.type
_entity.pdbx_description
1 polymer ?
#
loop_
_entity_poly.entity_id
_entity_poly.type
_entity_poly.pdbx_seq_one_letter_code
_entity_poly.pdbx_strand_id
1 'polypeptide(L)'
;MEMIAGDEIAPTDLKTVAATGFLARNYYLFNRTTWLDDTIEHTGKSFLGLTLNCAKCHDHKYDPIDHEDYYRFRAIFEPHHVRLDALPGTTDYNQDGLPRVYDDKPDAPTFLHLRGDPSQPVKDNPVPPGPPKFLASFGKQAAKIDLPADAWAPGGRKYVQTDFLAHSKKQIKFARANLLQLQKKEALAAVAAKSKVEVSALRDDFKKSRPDIWEIIGRGWRYQGGLLAQTEPTVERSCLRTKAHHPRDFELTLNFQTTGGKRWKSTGIRFDVDEKGENAHIVYVSAFANGPKVQLAHTVAGRDIYPANAKANLPIRLNQDYVLNIKVRDDLINVALDGKFLLAYRLPPRKNSGVVELFAFDSTADFYSIKVDPLASDATLIETDKQAAVVNPAQAVDLAEAQLKLAEAKHAALVAQIAADNATLKQMGNGSAELAARLSLQAAVAKAEVDLIKADAGKRASAAKEKEKAQLALASDNLPTLAPLRGSQRALDQSSHKASQYSAVYSKTSTGRRTALANWITHRDNPLTARVAVNHIWTRHFGSPLVESVFDFGRRSPKPLHQDLLDYLAIELIESNWSMKHLHRLILKSKTWQRSSSNLGADPDTLAGDPENHYYWRMNNRRMESQVLRDSLFHLSGKLNLTIGGPPVMSGPNVRRRSLYLFHSRDGRDMFVSIFDDADVFSCYRRNESIVPQQALALMNSREAIESANLITARFNKNLTDIEFTKAAFLQLLARVPSEQEVAACLNFLKSNPERNQLVHALLNHNDFQVIR
;
A
#
# COMPACT_ATOMS: atom_id res chain seq x y z
N MET A 1 22.35 4.71 -19.38
CA MET A 1 21.55 5.15 -20.54
C MET A 1 20.06 5.02 -20.25
N GLU A 2 19.56 3.87 -19.84
CA GLU A 2 18.14 3.58 -19.63
C GLU A 2 17.47 4.50 -18.60
N MET A 3 18.16 4.85 -17.51
CA MET A 3 17.63 5.77 -16.47
C MET A 3 17.30 7.17 -17.02
N ILE A 4 17.99 7.62 -18.06
CA ILE A 4 17.83 8.95 -18.66
C ILE A 4 16.92 8.92 -19.89
N ALA A 5 17.00 7.87 -20.71
CA ALA A 5 16.39 7.81 -22.01
C ALA A 5 15.77 6.45 -22.36
N GLY A 6 15.43 5.62 -21.38
CA GLY A 6 14.88 4.29 -21.64
C GLY A 6 13.61 4.30 -22.48
N ASP A 7 12.78 5.31 -22.29
CA ASP A 7 11.56 5.54 -23.07
C ASP A 7 11.78 6.02 -24.51
N GLU A 8 12.97 6.52 -24.82
CA GLU A 8 13.41 6.88 -26.17
C GLU A 8 14.13 5.73 -26.86
N ILE A 9 14.96 4.98 -26.11
CA ILE A 9 15.84 3.90 -26.62
C ILE A 9 15.04 2.63 -26.91
N ALA A 10 14.17 2.23 -25.98
CA ALA A 10 13.33 1.04 -26.10
C ALA A 10 11.92 1.30 -25.57
N PRO A 11 11.14 2.14 -26.25
CA PRO A 11 9.89 2.73 -25.75
C PRO A 11 8.78 1.72 -25.40
N THR A 12 8.87 0.47 -25.88
CA THR A 12 7.91 -0.61 -25.65
C THR A 12 8.41 -1.70 -24.71
N ASP A 13 9.70 -1.73 -24.39
CA ASP A 13 10.25 -2.65 -23.40
C ASP A 13 10.04 -2.12 -21.98
N LEU A 14 9.13 -2.76 -21.25
CA LEU A 14 8.75 -2.33 -19.89
C LEU A 14 9.92 -2.32 -18.91
N LYS A 15 10.91 -3.20 -19.07
CA LYS A 15 12.09 -3.25 -18.18
C LYS A 15 12.99 -2.03 -18.39
N THR A 16 13.31 -1.73 -19.64
CA THR A 16 14.09 -0.55 -20.02
C THR A 16 13.37 0.75 -19.66
N VAL A 17 12.08 0.81 -19.93
CA VAL A 17 11.26 1.98 -19.58
C VAL A 17 11.17 2.17 -18.06
N ALA A 18 11.09 1.11 -17.26
CA ALA A 18 11.06 1.19 -15.80
C ALA A 18 12.27 1.93 -15.22
N ALA A 19 13.43 1.86 -15.88
CA ALA A 19 14.63 2.59 -15.46
C ALA A 19 14.42 4.12 -15.45
N THR A 20 13.51 4.67 -16.29
CA THR A 20 13.17 6.10 -16.28
C THR A 20 12.45 6.55 -15.01
N GLY A 21 12.09 5.62 -14.13
CA GLY A 21 11.70 5.90 -12.75
C GLY A 21 12.73 6.75 -11.99
N PHE A 22 14.00 6.70 -12.38
CA PHE A 22 15.04 7.61 -11.89
C PHE A 22 14.69 9.09 -12.08
N LEU A 23 14.16 9.47 -13.24
CA LEU A 23 13.68 10.83 -13.50
C LEU A 23 12.29 11.07 -12.91
N ALA A 24 11.40 10.09 -13.04
CA ALA A 24 10.02 10.19 -12.57
C ALA A 24 9.91 10.40 -11.06
N ARG A 25 10.83 9.85 -10.26
CA ARG A 25 10.86 10.03 -8.79
C ARG A 25 11.02 11.48 -8.35
N ASN A 26 11.62 12.33 -9.19
CA ASN A 26 11.84 13.74 -8.90
C ASN A 26 10.55 14.56 -9.07
N TYR A 27 9.48 13.98 -9.64
CA TYR A 27 8.21 14.66 -9.86
C TYR A 27 7.70 15.30 -8.55
N TYR A 28 7.56 16.63 -8.61
CA TYR A 28 7.03 17.42 -7.51
C TYR A 28 5.63 17.92 -7.89
N LEU A 29 4.63 17.48 -7.14
CA LEU A 29 3.23 17.75 -7.42
C LEU A 29 2.97 19.26 -7.55
N PHE A 30 2.48 19.69 -8.71
CA PHE A 30 2.13 21.08 -9.05
C PHE A 30 3.26 22.10 -9.04
N ASN A 31 4.52 21.68 -8.93
CA ASN A 31 5.66 22.59 -9.02
C ASN A 31 6.71 22.07 -10.00
N ARG A 32 6.55 22.46 -11.27
CA ARG A 32 7.44 22.02 -12.34
C ARG A 32 8.87 22.54 -12.18
N THR A 33 9.06 23.74 -11.64
CA THR A 33 10.41 24.29 -11.46
C THR A 33 11.20 23.49 -10.47
N THR A 34 10.66 23.21 -9.28
CA THR A 34 11.29 22.34 -8.29
C THR A 34 11.60 20.96 -8.86
N TRP A 35 10.65 20.38 -9.59
CA TRP A 35 10.84 19.07 -10.22
C TRP A 35 12.00 19.05 -11.21
N LEU A 36 12.12 20.06 -12.09
CA LEU A 36 13.24 20.18 -13.03
C LEU A 36 14.57 20.44 -12.32
N ASP A 37 14.57 21.27 -11.29
CA ASP A 37 15.77 21.57 -10.49
C ASP A 37 16.28 20.28 -9.81
N ASP A 38 15.39 19.48 -9.22
CA ASP A 38 15.73 18.17 -8.62
C ASP A 38 16.26 17.19 -9.68
N THR A 39 15.65 17.20 -10.87
CA THR A 39 16.11 16.34 -11.99
C THR A 39 17.51 16.69 -12.45
N ILE A 40 17.82 17.97 -12.57
CA ILE A 40 19.16 18.48 -12.93
C ILE A 40 20.18 18.12 -11.83
N GLU A 41 19.82 18.41 -10.58
CA GLU A 41 20.68 18.15 -9.43
C GLU A 41 21.05 16.68 -9.32
N HIS A 42 20.03 15.82 -9.36
CA HIS A 42 20.26 14.38 -9.23
C HIS A 42 21.00 13.78 -10.42
N THR A 43 20.74 14.27 -11.64
CA THR A 43 21.49 13.82 -12.82
C THR A 43 22.95 14.29 -12.74
N GLY A 44 23.19 15.54 -12.39
CA GLY A 44 24.53 16.09 -12.22
C GLY A 44 25.35 15.36 -11.15
N LYS A 45 24.79 15.23 -9.94
CA LYS A 45 25.48 14.59 -8.82
C LYS A 45 25.70 13.10 -9.01
N SER A 46 24.68 12.36 -9.49
CA SER A 46 24.75 10.88 -9.58
C SER A 46 25.68 10.36 -10.66
N PHE A 47 25.75 11.04 -11.79
CA PHE A 47 26.51 10.57 -12.94
C PHE A 47 27.80 11.36 -13.21
N LEU A 48 27.82 12.62 -12.83
CA LEU A 48 28.92 13.53 -13.19
C LEU A 48 29.69 14.03 -11.96
N GLY A 49 29.13 13.88 -10.75
CA GLY A 49 29.71 14.49 -9.58
C GLY A 49 29.79 16.01 -9.68
N LEU A 50 28.79 16.66 -10.31
CA LEU A 50 28.74 18.12 -10.49
C LEU A 50 27.56 18.72 -9.75
N THR A 51 27.80 19.87 -9.11
CA THR A 51 26.80 20.64 -8.36
C THR A 51 26.17 21.72 -9.24
N LEU A 52 25.47 21.30 -10.31
CA LEU A 52 24.92 22.19 -11.34
C LEU A 52 23.97 23.27 -10.79
N ASN A 53 23.19 22.95 -9.74
CA ASN A 53 22.20 23.86 -9.17
C ASN A 53 22.82 25.13 -8.56
N CYS A 54 24.12 25.13 -8.25
CA CYS A 54 24.81 26.34 -7.85
C CYS A 54 24.84 27.42 -8.95
N ALA A 55 24.81 26.98 -10.23
CA ALA A 55 24.79 27.87 -11.39
C ALA A 55 23.39 28.33 -11.79
N LYS A 56 22.33 27.96 -11.04
CA LYS A 56 20.94 28.40 -11.35
C LYS A 56 20.74 29.92 -11.27
N CYS A 57 21.45 30.61 -10.35
CA CYS A 57 21.22 32.02 -10.06
C CYS A 57 22.34 32.93 -10.57
N HIS A 58 23.55 32.43 -10.69
CA HIS A 58 24.77 33.10 -11.11
C HIS A 58 25.80 32.06 -11.54
N ASP A 59 26.92 32.47 -12.12
CA ASP A 59 28.01 31.56 -12.45
C ASP A 59 28.47 30.76 -11.23
N HIS A 60 28.80 29.48 -11.42
CA HIS A 60 29.26 28.64 -10.33
C HIS A 60 30.54 29.21 -9.69
N LYS A 61 30.56 29.29 -8.34
CA LYS A 61 31.60 29.96 -7.60
C LYS A 61 33.02 29.39 -7.83
N TYR A 62 33.13 28.10 -8.05
CA TYR A 62 34.41 27.36 -8.14
C TYR A 62 34.65 26.69 -9.50
N ASP A 63 33.62 26.11 -10.05
CA ASP A 63 33.69 25.30 -11.27
C ASP A 63 33.45 26.16 -12.53
N PRO A 64 33.98 25.77 -13.68
CA PRO A 64 33.79 26.49 -14.94
C PRO A 64 32.40 26.21 -15.55
N ILE A 65 31.36 26.47 -14.77
CA ILE A 65 29.96 26.28 -15.12
C ILE A 65 29.30 27.67 -15.03
N ASP A 66 28.97 28.28 -16.15
CA ASP A 66 28.27 29.55 -16.14
C ASP A 66 26.76 29.41 -15.90
N HIS A 67 26.09 30.51 -15.66
CA HIS A 67 24.66 30.58 -15.43
C HIS A 67 23.87 30.02 -16.62
N GLU A 68 24.31 30.24 -17.86
CA GLU A 68 23.68 29.70 -19.07
C GLU A 68 23.79 28.17 -19.15
N ASP A 69 24.90 27.58 -18.69
CA ASP A 69 25.14 26.14 -18.70
C ASP A 69 24.08 25.37 -17.88
N TYR A 70 23.61 25.94 -16.76
CA TYR A 70 22.49 25.37 -16.02
C TYR A 70 21.23 25.28 -16.87
N TYR A 71 20.88 26.35 -17.60
CA TYR A 71 19.68 26.38 -18.44
C TYR A 71 19.85 25.57 -19.73
N ARG A 72 21.06 25.45 -20.27
CA ARG A 72 21.39 24.52 -21.36
C ARG A 72 21.11 23.07 -20.94
N PHE A 73 21.55 22.70 -19.73
CA PHE A 73 21.30 21.38 -19.18
C PHE A 73 19.82 21.17 -18.84
N ARG A 74 19.16 22.19 -18.30
CA ARG A 74 17.72 22.21 -18.06
C ARG A 74 16.92 21.99 -19.37
N ALA A 75 17.32 22.62 -20.46
CA ALA A 75 16.63 22.53 -21.76
C ALA A 75 16.55 21.09 -22.31
N ILE A 76 17.44 20.20 -21.87
CA ILE A 76 17.36 18.78 -22.18
C ILE A 76 16.09 18.16 -21.59
N PHE A 77 15.71 18.58 -20.39
CA PHE A 77 14.57 18.05 -19.65
C PHE A 77 13.30 18.86 -19.78
N GLU A 78 13.31 20.04 -20.41
CA GLU A 78 12.11 20.88 -20.54
C GLU A 78 10.93 20.18 -21.23
N PRO A 79 11.12 19.34 -22.28
CA PRO A 79 10.02 18.65 -22.93
C PRO A 79 9.34 17.57 -22.10
N HIS A 80 10.06 16.93 -21.14
CA HIS A 80 9.59 15.69 -20.51
C HIS A 80 8.51 15.91 -19.46
N HIS A 81 7.66 14.89 -19.29
CA HIS A 81 6.66 14.79 -18.24
C HIS A 81 6.59 13.35 -17.71
N VAL A 82 5.80 13.14 -16.66
CA VAL A 82 5.59 11.83 -16.04
C VAL A 82 4.19 11.31 -16.34
N ARG A 83 4.08 10.01 -16.59
CA ARG A 83 2.82 9.29 -16.66
C ARG A 83 2.95 7.92 -16.01
N LEU A 84 1.80 7.34 -15.63
CA LEU A 84 1.67 5.98 -15.14
C LEU A 84 1.14 5.10 -16.27
N ASP A 85 1.90 4.11 -16.71
CA ASP A 85 1.46 3.16 -17.74
C ASP A 85 0.88 1.91 -17.09
N ALA A 86 -0.20 1.35 -17.64
CA ALA A 86 -0.73 0.05 -17.23
C ALA A 86 0.32 -1.05 -17.41
N LEU A 87 0.41 -1.95 -16.43
CA LEU A 87 1.23 -3.15 -16.49
C LEU A 87 0.38 -4.37 -16.87
N PRO A 88 0.97 -5.45 -17.43
CA PRO A 88 0.25 -6.70 -17.69
C PRO A 88 -0.43 -7.22 -16.42
N GLY A 89 -1.71 -7.57 -16.54
CA GLY A 89 -2.55 -8.04 -15.44
C GLY A 89 -3.22 -6.93 -14.61
N THR A 90 -3.01 -5.65 -14.94
CA THR A 90 -3.59 -4.51 -14.19
C THR A 90 -4.50 -3.66 -15.06
N THR A 91 -5.61 -3.18 -14.49
CA THR A 91 -6.51 -2.20 -15.11
C THR A 91 -6.60 -0.89 -14.34
N ASP A 92 -6.06 -0.86 -13.11
CA ASP A 92 -5.92 0.36 -12.30
C ASP A 92 -4.45 0.80 -12.24
N TYR A 93 -4.06 1.61 -13.20
CA TYR A 93 -2.70 2.16 -13.28
C TYR A 93 -2.42 3.26 -12.25
N ASN A 94 -3.42 3.75 -11.53
CA ASN A 94 -3.18 4.70 -10.43
C ASN A 94 -2.62 4.01 -9.19
N GLN A 95 -3.04 2.76 -8.96
CA GLN A 95 -2.56 1.95 -7.84
C GLN A 95 -1.30 1.15 -8.20
N ASP A 96 -1.28 0.52 -9.37
CA ASP A 96 -0.26 -0.46 -9.76
C ASP A 96 0.42 -0.11 -11.08
N GLY A 97 0.35 1.14 -11.55
CA GLY A 97 0.95 1.57 -12.81
C GLY A 97 2.46 1.77 -12.74
N LEU A 98 3.12 1.64 -13.89
CA LEU A 98 4.54 1.90 -14.05
C LEU A 98 4.79 3.41 -14.25
N PRO A 99 5.44 4.10 -13.31
CA PRO A 99 5.85 5.49 -13.52
C PRO A 99 6.97 5.54 -14.56
N ARG A 100 6.78 6.39 -15.58
CA ARG A 100 7.76 6.63 -16.62
C ARG A 100 7.74 8.09 -17.09
N VAL A 101 8.82 8.50 -17.72
CA VAL A 101 8.88 9.79 -18.41
C VAL A 101 8.58 9.64 -19.90
N TYR A 102 8.25 10.76 -20.54
CA TYR A 102 8.02 10.89 -21.99
C TYR A 102 8.07 12.39 -22.37
N ASP A 103 8.28 12.74 -23.62
CA ASP A 103 8.22 14.12 -24.06
C ASP A 103 6.76 14.54 -24.30
N ASP A 104 6.27 15.43 -23.42
CA ASP A 104 4.90 15.97 -23.47
C ASP A 104 4.79 17.20 -24.37
N LYS A 105 5.80 18.08 -24.28
CA LYS A 105 5.89 19.34 -25.03
C LYS A 105 7.22 19.42 -25.77
N PRO A 106 7.39 18.75 -26.91
CA PRO A 106 8.65 18.68 -27.65
C PRO A 106 9.26 20.05 -27.97
N ASP A 107 8.42 21.04 -28.28
CA ASP A 107 8.82 22.37 -28.69
C ASP A 107 8.90 23.39 -27.56
N ALA A 108 8.81 22.93 -26.28
CA ALA A 108 8.89 23.82 -25.13
C ALA A 108 10.25 24.54 -25.09
N PRO A 109 10.29 25.91 -25.17
CA PRO A 109 11.52 26.67 -25.04
C PRO A 109 11.97 26.74 -23.59
N THR A 110 13.27 26.84 -23.39
CA THR A 110 13.88 27.14 -22.09
C THR A 110 14.45 28.53 -22.12
N PHE A 111 14.20 29.28 -21.06
CA PHE A 111 14.71 30.63 -20.90
C PHE A 111 15.60 30.73 -19.66
N LEU A 112 16.59 31.62 -19.74
CA LEU A 112 17.38 32.00 -18.59
C LEU A 112 16.47 32.76 -17.59
N HIS A 113 16.57 32.47 -16.30
CA HIS A 113 15.81 33.18 -15.27
C HIS A 113 16.74 34.17 -14.52
N LEU A 114 16.35 35.45 -14.45
CA LEU A 114 17.10 36.43 -13.71
C LEU A 114 17.26 36.03 -12.24
N ARG A 115 18.47 35.87 -11.77
CA ARG A 115 18.81 35.41 -10.40
C ARG A 115 18.12 34.08 -10.04
N GLY A 116 17.83 33.25 -11.02
CA GLY A 116 17.16 31.97 -10.79
C GLY A 116 15.65 32.05 -10.50
N ASP A 117 15.04 33.23 -10.60
CA ASP A 117 13.62 33.46 -10.34
C ASP A 117 12.78 33.04 -11.56
N PRO A 118 11.95 31.97 -11.47
CA PRO A 118 11.14 31.49 -12.59
C PRO A 118 10.05 32.49 -13.02
N SER A 119 9.73 33.49 -12.23
CA SER A 119 8.79 34.56 -12.59
C SER A 119 9.42 35.62 -13.50
N GLN A 120 10.76 35.62 -13.65
CA GLN A 120 11.53 36.58 -14.42
C GLN A 120 12.35 35.92 -15.55
N PRO A 121 11.70 35.23 -16.52
CA PRO A 121 12.40 34.63 -17.64
C PRO A 121 12.86 35.68 -18.67
N VAL A 122 14.09 35.55 -19.19
CA VAL A 122 14.64 36.37 -20.28
C VAL A 122 14.15 35.76 -21.61
N LYS A 123 13.03 36.24 -22.11
CA LYS A 123 12.31 35.64 -23.26
C LYS A 123 12.88 35.91 -24.63
N ASP A 124 13.78 36.85 -24.77
CA ASP A 124 14.32 37.27 -26.04
C ASP A 124 15.20 36.20 -26.72
N ASN A 125 15.87 35.37 -25.89
CA ASN A 125 16.79 34.35 -26.38
C ASN A 125 16.52 32.99 -25.69
N PRO A 126 15.84 32.04 -26.37
CA PRO A 126 15.73 30.69 -25.87
C PRO A 126 17.09 30.00 -25.75
N VAL A 127 17.36 29.37 -24.62
CA VAL A 127 18.62 28.66 -24.38
C VAL A 127 18.56 27.27 -25.05
N PRO A 128 19.52 26.94 -25.94
CA PRO A 128 19.55 25.64 -26.61
C PRO A 128 19.95 24.52 -25.64
N PRO A 129 19.43 23.28 -25.83
CA PRO A 129 19.81 22.15 -25.00
C PRO A 129 21.26 21.73 -25.21
N GLY A 130 21.95 21.38 -24.13
CA GLY A 130 23.33 20.90 -24.21
C GLY A 130 23.98 20.64 -22.86
N PRO A 131 25.10 19.89 -22.82
CA PRO A 131 25.93 19.74 -21.63
C PRO A 131 26.64 21.06 -21.30
N PRO A 132 27.25 21.17 -20.11
CA PRO A 132 28.09 22.32 -19.78
C PRO A 132 29.19 22.53 -20.82
N LYS A 133 29.47 23.79 -21.18
CA LYS A 133 30.37 24.17 -22.29
C LYS A 133 31.77 23.57 -22.17
N PHE A 134 32.31 23.50 -20.96
CA PHE A 134 33.66 22.96 -20.71
C PHE A 134 33.78 21.45 -20.96
N LEU A 135 32.65 20.73 -21.07
CA LEU A 135 32.57 19.29 -21.39
C LEU A 135 31.82 19.01 -22.69
N ALA A 136 31.62 20.02 -23.53
CA ALA A 136 30.81 19.88 -24.76
C ALA A 136 31.56 19.34 -25.96
N SER A 137 32.88 19.09 -25.88
CA SER A 137 33.74 18.69 -27.00
C SER A 137 33.44 17.29 -27.57
N PHE A 138 32.68 16.47 -26.86
CA PHE A 138 32.27 15.13 -27.25
C PHE A 138 30.76 14.96 -27.09
N GLY A 139 30.19 14.05 -27.81
CA GLY A 139 28.74 13.77 -27.78
C GLY A 139 28.07 14.08 -29.11
N LYS A 140 26.85 13.54 -29.27
CA LYS A 140 26.06 13.72 -30.49
C LYS A 140 24.99 14.78 -30.24
N GLN A 141 24.63 15.51 -31.28
CA GLN A 141 23.44 16.37 -31.26
C GLN A 141 22.16 15.55 -31.10
N ALA A 142 21.16 16.16 -30.46
CA ALA A 142 19.85 15.55 -30.33
C ALA A 142 19.20 15.37 -31.73
N ALA A 143 18.71 14.20 -31.99
CA ALA A 143 17.96 13.90 -33.21
C ALA A 143 16.55 13.42 -32.81
N LYS A 144 15.54 13.95 -33.53
CA LYS A 144 14.15 13.56 -33.32
C LYS A 144 13.98 12.04 -33.50
N ILE A 145 13.21 11.42 -32.64
CA ILE A 145 12.96 9.97 -32.60
C ILE A 145 11.49 9.72 -32.89
N ASP A 146 11.18 8.95 -33.92
CA ASP A 146 9.82 8.48 -34.17
C ASP A 146 9.49 7.30 -33.23
N LEU A 147 8.35 7.40 -32.55
CA LEU A 147 7.92 6.43 -31.57
C LEU A 147 6.90 5.44 -32.17
N PRO A 148 6.97 4.15 -31.85
CA PRO A 148 5.97 3.17 -32.27
C PRO A 148 4.61 3.46 -31.62
N ALA A 149 3.52 3.01 -32.25
CA ALA A 149 2.15 3.26 -31.81
C ALA A 149 1.92 2.84 -30.34
N ASP A 150 2.49 1.73 -29.91
CA ASP A 150 2.38 1.23 -28.52
C ASP A 150 3.06 2.15 -27.48
N ALA A 151 3.94 3.05 -27.90
CA ALA A 151 4.56 4.03 -27.00
C ALA A 151 3.70 5.28 -26.82
N TRP A 152 3.14 5.83 -27.91
CA TRP A 152 2.35 7.06 -27.85
C TRP A 152 0.84 6.82 -27.71
N ALA A 153 0.32 5.61 -28.03
CA ALA A 153 -1.06 5.18 -27.79
C ALA A 153 -1.11 3.94 -26.89
N PRO A 154 -0.81 4.07 -25.58
CA PRO A 154 -0.67 2.93 -24.67
C PRO A 154 -1.93 2.09 -24.49
N GLY A 155 -3.13 2.65 -24.75
CA GLY A 155 -4.38 1.89 -24.80
C GLY A 155 -4.46 0.88 -25.95
N GLY A 156 -3.64 1.07 -27.00
CA GLY A 156 -3.52 0.16 -28.13
C GLY A 156 -2.62 -1.07 -27.86
N ARG A 157 -1.93 -1.15 -26.73
CA ARG A 157 -1.08 -2.30 -26.38
C ARG A 157 -1.92 -3.56 -26.21
N LYS A 158 -1.45 -4.67 -26.77
CA LYS A 158 -2.21 -5.93 -26.79
C LYS A 158 -2.59 -6.39 -25.37
N TYR A 159 -1.67 -6.34 -24.41
CA TYR A 159 -1.96 -6.76 -23.04
C TYR A 159 -2.97 -5.81 -22.36
N VAL A 160 -2.91 -4.49 -22.60
CA VAL A 160 -3.89 -3.52 -22.06
C VAL A 160 -5.28 -3.87 -22.55
N GLN A 161 -5.45 -4.05 -23.86
CA GLN A 161 -6.74 -4.43 -24.46
C GLN A 161 -7.25 -5.76 -23.88
N THR A 162 -6.36 -6.77 -23.78
CA THR A 162 -6.71 -8.09 -23.23
C THR A 162 -7.16 -8.00 -21.77
N ASP A 163 -6.42 -7.26 -20.92
CA ASP A 163 -6.71 -7.13 -19.51
C ASP A 163 -8.01 -6.37 -19.25
N PHE A 164 -8.25 -5.28 -19.99
CA PHE A 164 -9.51 -4.53 -19.91
C PHE A 164 -10.72 -5.36 -20.36
N LEU A 165 -10.57 -6.16 -21.43
CA LEU A 165 -11.61 -7.08 -21.88
C LEU A 165 -11.85 -8.19 -20.86
N ALA A 166 -10.80 -8.77 -20.29
CA ALA A 166 -10.93 -9.78 -19.23
C ALA A 166 -11.61 -9.20 -17.98
N HIS A 167 -11.23 -7.98 -17.58
CA HIS A 167 -11.87 -7.29 -16.46
C HIS A 167 -13.36 -7.05 -16.73
N SER A 168 -13.73 -6.55 -17.90
CA SER A 168 -15.15 -6.30 -18.25
C SER A 168 -15.98 -7.60 -18.28
N LYS A 169 -15.43 -8.71 -18.79
CA LYS A 169 -16.07 -10.03 -18.73
C LYS A 169 -16.25 -10.52 -17.28
N LYS A 170 -15.27 -10.27 -16.41
CA LYS A 170 -15.39 -10.59 -14.97
C LYS A 170 -16.52 -9.79 -14.31
N GLN A 171 -16.70 -8.52 -14.68
CA GLN A 171 -17.81 -7.69 -14.19
C GLN A 171 -19.17 -8.25 -14.63
N ILE A 172 -19.32 -8.69 -15.88
CA ILE A 172 -20.55 -9.37 -16.36
C ILE A 172 -20.82 -10.64 -15.54
N LYS A 173 -19.80 -11.49 -15.36
CA LYS A 173 -19.93 -12.73 -14.57
C LYS A 173 -20.39 -12.44 -13.14
N PHE A 174 -19.81 -11.42 -12.51
CA PHE A 174 -20.17 -10.99 -11.16
C PHE A 174 -21.61 -10.46 -11.10
N ALA A 175 -22.00 -9.57 -12.03
CA ALA A 175 -23.37 -9.02 -12.09
C ALA A 175 -24.42 -10.12 -12.31
N ARG A 176 -24.14 -11.08 -13.21
CA ARG A 176 -25.02 -12.23 -13.49
C ARG A 176 -25.16 -13.16 -12.28
N ALA A 177 -24.07 -13.43 -11.57
CA ALA A 177 -24.11 -14.24 -10.34
C ALA A 177 -24.92 -13.56 -9.24
N ASN A 178 -24.77 -12.24 -9.08
CA ASN A 178 -25.53 -11.44 -8.12
C ASN A 178 -27.03 -11.47 -8.45
N LEU A 179 -27.42 -11.26 -9.71
CA LEU A 179 -28.80 -11.34 -10.15
C LEU A 179 -29.40 -12.71 -9.84
N LEU A 180 -28.71 -13.80 -10.20
CA LEU A 180 -29.18 -15.16 -9.94
C LEU A 180 -29.37 -15.43 -8.43
N GLN A 181 -28.48 -14.91 -7.61
CA GLN A 181 -28.59 -15.02 -6.14
C GLN A 181 -29.81 -14.27 -5.60
N LEU A 182 -30.09 -13.07 -6.12
CA LEU A 182 -31.25 -12.28 -5.70
C LEU A 182 -32.56 -12.90 -6.16
N GLN A 183 -32.65 -13.40 -7.41
CA GLN A 183 -33.81 -14.10 -7.94
C GLN A 183 -34.11 -15.39 -7.13
N LYS A 184 -33.09 -16.16 -6.74
CA LYS A 184 -33.27 -17.31 -5.83
C LYS A 184 -33.80 -16.89 -4.46
N LYS A 185 -33.32 -15.78 -3.90
CA LYS A 185 -33.83 -15.25 -2.63
C LYS A 185 -35.29 -14.82 -2.72
N GLU A 186 -35.66 -14.16 -3.82
CA GLU A 186 -37.05 -13.73 -4.06
C GLU A 186 -37.97 -14.94 -4.20
N ALA A 187 -37.59 -15.96 -4.96
CA ALA A 187 -38.34 -17.20 -5.11
C ALA A 187 -38.52 -17.95 -3.78
N LEU A 188 -37.47 -18.03 -2.96
CA LEU A 188 -37.51 -18.60 -1.62
C LEU A 188 -38.41 -17.80 -0.66
N ALA A 189 -38.38 -16.48 -0.73
CA ALA A 189 -39.25 -15.63 0.07
C ALA A 189 -40.72 -15.81 -0.33
N ALA A 190 -41.03 -15.96 -1.62
CA ALA A 190 -42.38 -16.23 -2.12
C ALA A 190 -42.92 -17.60 -1.67
N VAL A 191 -42.05 -18.63 -1.59
CA VAL A 191 -42.39 -19.94 -1.05
C VAL A 191 -42.59 -19.90 0.47
N ALA A 192 -41.71 -19.20 1.20
CA ALA A 192 -41.81 -19.04 2.66
C ALA A 192 -43.07 -18.27 3.10
N ALA A 193 -43.53 -17.34 2.28
CA ALA A 193 -44.75 -16.59 2.56
C ALA A 193 -46.02 -17.47 2.54
N LYS A 194 -45.94 -18.68 1.98
CA LYS A 194 -47.08 -19.65 1.91
C LYS A 194 -47.05 -20.71 3.02
N SER A 195 -45.99 -20.82 3.83
CA SER A 195 -45.92 -21.80 4.93
C SER A 195 -46.36 -21.14 6.26
N LYS A 196 -47.47 -21.67 6.86
CA LYS A 196 -47.88 -21.37 8.23
C LYS A 196 -46.92 -22.12 9.19
N VAL A 197 -46.01 -21.39 9.83
CA VAL A 197 -45.22 -21.89 10.95
C VAL A 197 -45.97 -21.57 12.24
N GLU A 198 -46.09 -22.52 13.15
CA GLU A 198 -46.67 -22.31 14.47
C GLU A 198 -45.76 -21.42 15.30
N VAL A 199 -46.28 -20.29 15.74
CA VAL A 199 -45.53 -19.21 16.42
C VAL A 199 -46.07 -19.10 17.83
N SER A 200 -45.21 -19.25 18.86
CA SER A 200 -45.64 -19.16 20.27
C SER A 200 -45.00 -17.99 20.99
N ALA A 201 -45.77 -17.39 21.95
CA ALA A 201 -45.21 -16.45 22.89
C ALA A 201 -44.22 -17.14 23.85
N LEU A 202 -43.10 -16.47 24.15
CA LEU A 202 -42.06 -17.00 25.03
C LEU A 202 -42.09 -16.24 26.37
N ARG A 203 -42.11 -16.94 27.49
CA ARG A 203 -41.93 -16.37 28.83
C ARG A 203 -41.17 -17.32 29.71
N ASP A 204 -40.09 -16.82 30.32
CA ASP A 204 -39.28 -17.58 31.29
C ASP A 204 -38.71 -16.64 32.36
N ASP A 205 -38.84 -17.03 33.63
CA ASP A 205 -38.28 -16.33 34.78
C ASP A 205 -36.96 -16.97 35.30
N PHE A 206 -36.43 -17.94 34.55
CA PHE A 206 -35.18 -18.69 34.80
C PHE A 206 -35.04 -19.27 36.22
N LYS A 207 -36.09 -19.39 36.98
CA LYS A 207 -36.04 -19.98 38.33
C LYS A 207 -35.72 -21.47 38.34
N LYS A 208 -36.00 -22.14 37.23
CA LYS A 208 -35.68 -23.57 37.01
C LYS A 208 -35.37 -23.85 35.56
N SER A 209 -34.61 -24.95 35.35
CA SER A 209 -34.28 -25.37 33.96
C SER A 209 -35.53 -25.74 33.16
N ARG A 210 -35.61 -25.25 31.94
CA ARG A 210 -36.72 -25.48 30.97
C ARG A 210 -36.19 -26.10 29.69
N PRO A 211 -35.77 -27.40 29.70
CA PRO A 211 -35.26 -28.07 28.50
C PRO A 211 -36.33 -28.28 27.40
N ASP A 212 -37.62 -28.11 27.73
CA ASP A 212 -38.72 -28.02 26.80
C ASP A 212 -38.67 -26.76 25.90
N ILE A 213 -38.18 -25.65 26.41
CA ILE A 213 -38.04 -24.35 25.70
C ILE A 213 -36.66 -24.15 25.14
N TRP A 214 -35.62 -24.49 25.92
CA TRP A 214 -34.23 -24.07 25.67
C TRP A 214 -33.30 -25.21 25.34
N GLU A 215 -32.35 -24.92 24.47
CA GLU A 215 -31.17 -25.71 24.17
C GLU A 215 -29.93 -24.91 24.57
N ILE A 216 -29.01 -25.53 25.32
CA ILE A 216 -27.72 -24.94 25.68
C ILE A 216 -26.69 -25.29 24.60
N ILE A 217 -26.09 -24.26 24.01
CA ILE A 217 -24.98 -24.40 23.05
C ILE A 217 -23.73 -23.81 23.68
N GLY A 218 -22.64 -24.61 23.73
CA GLY A 218 -21.38 -24.20 24.38
C GLY A 218 -21.36 -24.47 25.89
N ARG A 219 -20.63 -23.67 26.65
CA ARG A 219 -20.34 -23.94 28.07
C ARG A 219 -20.60 -22.72 28.97
N GLY A 220 -20.57 -22.96 30.29
CA GLY A 220 -20.65 -21.89 31.31
C GLY A 220 -22.08 -21.55 31.75
N TRP A 221 -23.12 -22.15 31.19
CA TRP A 221 -24.51 -21.88 31.55
C TRP A 221 -24.98 -22.73 32.71
N ARG A 222 -25.51 -22.10 33.77
CA ARG A 222 -25.98 -22.75 34.97
C ARG A 222 -27.23 -22.09 35.53
N TYR A 223 -28.20 -22.90 35.98
CA TYR A 223 -29.33 -22.43 36.78
C TYR A 223 -28.92 -22.48 38.26
N GLN A 224 -28.82 -21.34 38.91
CA GLN A 224 -28.39 -21.22 40.31
C GLN A 224 -29.05 -20.00 40.97
N GLY A 225 -29.40 -20.10 42.25
CA GLY A 225 -29.98 -18.99 43.02
C GLY A 225 -31.27 -18.41 42.47
N GLY A 226 -32.04 -19.17 41.67
CA GLY A 226 -33.29 -18.71 41.06
C GLY A 226 -33.12 -17.82 39.82
N LEU A 227 -31.96 -17.92 39.13
CA LEU A 227 -31.64 -17.24 37.89
C LEU A 227 -30.82 -18.14 36.97
N LEU A 228 -30.65 -17.71 35.72
CA LEU A 228 -29.75 -18.32 34.74
C LEU A 228 -28.46 -17.53 34.66
N ALA A 229 -27.33 -18.17 35.01
CA ALA A 229 -26.01 -17.55 34.98
C ALA A 229 -25.14 -18.08 33.81
N GLN A 230 -24.48 -17.16 33.10
CA GLN A 230 -23.27 -17.47 32.30
C GLN A 230 -22.04 -17.14 33.12
N THR A 231 -21.31 -18.16 33.56
CA THR A 231 -20.24 -18.04 34.56
C THR A 231 -18.83 -18.01 33.94
N GLU A 232 -18.68 -18.29 32.65
CA GLU A 232 -17.39 -18.36 31.94
C GLU A 232 -17.29 -17.29 30.86
N PRO A 233 -16.39 -16.30 30.97
CA PRO A 233 -16.17 -15.32 29.91
C PRO A 233 -15.48 -15.99 28.71
N THR A 234 -16.23 -16.28 27.66
CA THR A 234 -15.72 -16.90 26.42
C THR A 234 -15.94 -15.98 25.24
N VAL A 235 -15.01 -16.04 24.27
CA VAL A 235 -15.13 -15.42 22.93
C VAL A 235 -15.65 -16.43 21.91
N GLU A 236 -15.77 -17.69 22.27
CA GLU A 236 -16.45 -18.72 21.48
C GLU A 236 -17.95 -18.58 21.60
N ARG A 237 -18.68 -19.09 20.62
CA ARG A 237 -20.14 -19.07 20.65
C ARG A 237 -20.66 -19.93 21.81
N SER A 238 -21.27 -19.27 22.77
CA SER A 238 -21.97 -19.91 23.87
C SER A 238 -23.28 -19.19 24.09
N CYS A 239 -24.41 -19.89 23.95
CA CYS A 239 -25.73 -19.29 23.98
C CYS A 239 -26.79 -20.25 24.51
N LEU A 240 -27.90 -19.68 24.98
CA LEU A 240 -29.13 -20.41 25.28
C LEU A 240 -30.12 -20.12 24.13
N ARG A 241 -30.51 -21.14 23.38
CA ARG A 241 -31.32 -21.04 22.16
C ARG A 241 -32.72 -21.56 22.41
N THR A 242 -33.77 -20.86 21.89
CA THR A 242 -35.14 -21.35 21.90
C THR A 242 -35.33 -22.48 20.88
N LYS A 243 -36.17 -23.47 21.23
CA LYS A 243 -36.60 -24.53 20.32
C LYS A 243 -37.71 -24.07 19.36
N ALA A 244 -38.56 -23.17 19.81
CA ALA A 244 -39.64 -22.59 19.03
C ALA A 244 -39.24 -21.29 18.37
N HIS A 245 -39.87 -20.98 17.23
CA HIS A 245 -39.71 -19.70 16.54
C HIS A 245 -40.49 -18.56 17.25
N HIS A 246 -39.91 -17.37 17.27
CA HIS A 246 -40.60 -16.17 17.77
C HIS A 246 -41.51 -15.57 16.69
N PRO A 247 -42.51 -14.73 17.08
CA PRO A 247 -43.34 -13.97 16.14
C PRO A 247 -42.49 -13.12 15.18
N ARG A 248 -42.94 -12.94 13.93
CA ARG A 248 -42.27 -12.03 12.99
C ARG A 248 -42.16 -10.61 13.53
N ASP A 249 -43.32 -10.08 13.97
CA ASP A 249 -43.40 -8.78 14.62
C ASP A 249 -43.62 -9.02 16.12
N PHE A 250 -42.66 -8.55 16.92
CA PHE A 250 -42.62 -8.89 18.34
C PHE A 250 -42.13 -7.75 19.21
N GLU A 251 -42.50 -7.84 20.48
CA GLU A 251 -41.86 -7.10 21.56
C GLU A 251 -41.11 -8.09 22.47
N LEU A 252 -39.79 -7.81 22.68
CA LEU A 252 -38.98 -8.58 23.58
C LEU A 252 -38.51 -7.72 24.75
N THR A 253 -38.64 -8.28 25.96
CA THR A 253 -38.11 -7.69 27.20
C THR A 253 -37.17 -8.70 27.83
N LEU A 254 -35.92 -8.29 28.08
CA LEU A 254 -34.87 -9.08 28.74
C LEU A 254 -34.41 -8.35 29.99
N ASN A 255 -34.52 -8.99 31.15
CA ASN A 255 -33.96 -8.54 32.41
C ASN A 255 -32.68 -9.27 32.71
N PHE A 256 -31.59 -8.56 32.85
CA PHE A 256 -30.26 -9.15 33.02
C PHE A 256 -29.28 -8.22 33.71
N GLN A 257 -28.17 -8.78 34.15
CA GLN A 257 -27.01 -8.06 34.69
C GLN A 257 -25.73 -8.61 34.06
N THR A 258 -24.79 -7.73 33.65
CA THR A 258 -23.42 -8.15 33.30
C THR A 258 -22.57 -8.12 34.54
N THR A 259 -22.10 -9.29 35.02
CA THR A 259 -21.39 -9.42 36.29
C THR A 259 -19.88 -9.29 36.16
N GLY A 260 -19.32 -9.53 34.99
CA GLY A 260 -17.87 -9.46 34.76
C GLY A 260 -17.46 -9.69 33.32
N GLY A 261 -16.18 -10.00 33.09
CA GLY A 261 -15.60 -10.28 31.78
C GLY A 261 -14.24 -9.66 31.60
N LYS A 262 -13.57 -9.96 30.47
CA LYS A 262 -12.20 -9.48 30.19
C LYS A 262 -12.23 -8.14 29.47
N ARG A 263 -12.46 -8.13 28.17
CA ARG A 263 -12.36 -6.92 27.31
C ARG A 263 -13.72 -6.37 26.93
N TRP A 264 -14.54 -7.16 26.20
CA TRP A 264 -15.73 -6.66 25.53
C TRP A 264 -16.95 -6.58 26.44
N LYS A 265 -17.11 -7.51 27.38
CA LYS A 265 -18.17 -7.56 28.39
C LYS A 265 -19.55 -7.29 27.80
N SER A 266 -19.91 -8.07 26.77
CA SER A 266 -21.10 -7.87 25.99
C SER A 266 -22.16 -8.93 26.29
N THR A 267 -23.38 -8.51 26.65
CA THR A 267 -24.52 -9.37 26.98
C THR A 267 -25.72 -8.95 26.15
N GLY A 268 -26.48 -9.88 25.60
CA GLY A 268 -27.63 -9.55 24.79
C GLY A 268 -28.32 -10.72 24.15
N ILE A 269 -28.99 -10.43 23.04
CA ILE A 269 -29.80 -11.40 22.30
C ILE A 269 -29.40 -11.43 20.81
N ARG A 270 -29.68 -12.60 20.23
CA ARG A 270 -29.77 -12.79 18.77
C ARG A 270 -31.19 -13.24 18.43
N PHE A 271 -31.76 -12.75 17.36
CA PHE A 271 -33.09 -13.13 16.87
C PHE A 271 -33.06 -13.32 15.35
N ASP A 272 -34.12 -13.89 14.79
CA ASP A 272 -34.14 -14.42 13.42
C ASP A 272 -32.96 -15.38 13.14
N VAL A 273 -32.52 -16.09 14.16
CA VAL A 273 -31.38 -17.01 14.04
C VAL A 273 -31.80 -18.22 13.18
N ASP A 274 -31.01 -18.52 12.15
CA ASP A 274 -31.24 -19.72 11.33
C ASP A 274 -30.73 -21.00 12.02
N GLU A 275 -31.06 -22.16 11.46
CA GLU A 275 -30.72 -23.48 12.03
C GLU A 275 -29.22 -23.62 12.31
N LYS A 276 -28.38 -23.13 11.42
CA LYS A 276 -26.90 -23.18 11.55
C LYS A 276 -26.34 -22.06 12.40
N GLY A 277 -27.11 -21.00 12.69
CA GLY A 277 -26.69 -19.81 13.38
C GLY A 277 -25.73 -18.92 12.57
N GLU A 278 -25.71 -19.10 11.27
CA GLU A 278 -24.87 -18.33 10.34
C GLU A 278 -25.50 -16.99 9.97
N ASN A 279 -26.83 -16.83 10.15
CA ASN A 279 -27.52 -15.58 9.92
C ASN A 279 -28.36 -15.23 11.16
N ALA A 280 -28.28 -13.96 11.59
CA ALA A 280 -29.01 -13.46 12.75
C ALA A 280 -28.97 -11.92 12.80
N HIS A 281 -29.90 -11.33 13.58
CA HIS A 281 -29.80 -9.96 14.05
C HIS A 281 -29.40 -9.98 15.53
N ILE A 282 -28.53 -9.07 15.94
CA ILE A 282 -27.93 -9.02 17.27
C ILE A 282 -28.23 -7.70 17.92
N VAL A 283 -28.70 -7.70 19.16
CA VAL A 283 -28.75 -6.49 20.02
C VAL A 283 -28.05 -6.81 21.32
N TYR A 284 -27.07 -5.99 21.68
CA TYR A 284 -26.29 -6.22 22.89
C TYR A 284 -25.95 -4.93 23.65
N VAL A 285 -25.73 -5.10 24.94
CA VAL A 285 -25.24 -4.09 25.86
C VAL A 285 -23.81 -4.43 26.21
N SER A 286 -22.88 -3.48 26.08
CA SER A 286 -21.45 -3.70 26.31
C SER A 286 -20.91 -2.75 27.38
N ALA A 287 -20.27 -3.30 28.42
CA ALA A 287 -19.54 -2.57 29.43
C ALA A 287 -18.03 -2.43 29.08
N PHE A 288 -17.70 -2.32 27.79
CA PHE A 288 -16.33 -2.10 27.33
C PHE A 288 -15.78 -0.76 27.83
N ALA A 289 -14.63 -0.78 28.52
CA ALA A 289 -14.10 0.40 29.22
C ALA A 289 -13.86 1.62 28.31
N ASN A 290 -13.43 1.39 27.06
CA ASN A 290 -13.13 2.47 26.11
C ASN A 290 -14.29 2.84 25.20
N GLY A 291 -15.54 2.45 25.52
CA GLY A 291 -16.73 2.77 24.73
C GLY A 291 -17.92 1.89 25.09
N PRO A 292 -18.50 2.10 26.29
CA PRO A 292 -19.71 1.38 26.70
C PRO A 292 -20.88 1.82 25.82
N LYS A 293 -21.75 0.86 25.45
CA LYS A 293 -22.79 1.10 24.44
C LYS A 293 -23.88 0.05 24.41
N VAL A 294 -25.00 0.41 23.81
CA VAL A 294 -25.93 -0.53 23.19
C VAL A 294 -25.72 -0.50 21.69
N GLN A 295 -25.60 -1.66 21.07
CA GLN A 295 -25.33 -1.76 19.62
C GLN A 295 -26.16 -2.87 18.98
N LEU A 296 -26.60 -2.59 17.76
CA LEU A 296 -27.18 -3.57 16.86
C LEU A 296 -26.11 -4.02 15.84
N ALA A 297 -26.12 -5.30 15.52
CA ALA A 297 -25.26 -5.93 14.52
C ALA A 297 -26.03 -7.01 13.75
N HIS A 298 -25.41 -7.52 12.70
CA HIS A 298 -25.97 -8.61 11.88
C HIS A 298 -24.93 -9.67 11.65
N THR A 299 -25.30 -10.95 11.79
CA THR A 299 -24.48 -12.07 11.31
C THR A 299 -24.95 -12.43 9.90
N VAL A 300 -24.03 -12.47 8.94
CA VAL A 300 -24.28 -12.90 7.56
C VAL A 300 -23.21 -13.91 7.15
N ALA A 301 -23.64 -15.13 6.82
CA ALA A 301 -22.76 -16.24 6.51
C ALA A 301 -21.63 -16.44 7.57
N GLY A 302 -22.01 -16.39 8.85
CA GLY A 302 -21.13 -16.59 9.99
C GLY A 302 -20.21 -15.39 10.33
N ARG A 303 -20.38 -14.24 9.69
CA ARG A 303 -19.58 -13.02 9.97
C ARG A 303 -20.45 -11.90 10.51
N ASP A 304 -20.00 -11.28 11.59
CA ASP A 304 -20.71 -10.16 12.20
C ASP A 304 -20.36 -8.83 11.50
N ILE A 305 -21.41 -8.09 11.16
CA ILE A 305 -21.36 -6.77 10.54
C ILE A 305 -21.91 -5.75 11.53
N TYR A 306 -21.17 -4.68 11.77
CA TYR A 306 -21.48 -3.62 12.75
C TYR A 306 -21.77 -2.30 12.04
N PRO A 307 -23.04 -1.94 11.76
CA PRO A 307 -23.38 -0.67 11.11
C PRO A 307 -23.01 0.52 12.01
N ALA A 308 -22.38 1.55 11.43
CA ALA A 308 -21.89 2.70 12.18
C ALA A 308 -22.99 3.52 12.87
N ASN A 309 -24.19 3.56 12.27
CA ASN A 309 -25.38 4.29 12.75
C ASN A 309 -26.31 3.44 13.63
N ALA A 310 -25.94 2.20 13.94
CA ALA A 310 -26.76 1.27 14.74
C ALA A 310 -26.22 1.10 16.16
N LYS A 311 -25.81 2.19 16.81
CA LYS A 311 -25.29 2.20 18.19
C LYS A 311 -25.71 3.45 18.96
N ALA A 312 -25.85 3.28 20.28
CA ALA A 312 -25.99 4.36 21.24
C ALA A 312 -24.88 4.21 22.29
N ASN A 313 -24.07 5.24 22.44
CA ASN A 313 -23.03 5.29 23.47
C ASN A 313 -23.66 5.83 24.76
N LEU A 314 -23.55 5.04 25.84
CA LEU A 314 -24.03 5.44 27.16
C LEU A 314 -23.23 4.65 28.24
N PRO A 315 -23.12 5.17 29.46
CA PRO A 315 -22.47 4.46 30.56
C PRO A 315 -23.17 3.14 30.87
N ILE A 316 -22.45 2.03 30.79
CA ILE A 316 -22.91 0.70 31.22
C ILE A 316 -22.00 0.24 32.36
N ARG A 317 -22.61 -0.11 33.49
CA ARG A 317 -21.91 -0.55 34.71
C ARG A 317 -22.05 -2.05 34.89
N LEU A 318 -21.00 -2.66 35.42
CA LEU A 318 -21.06 -4.05 35.90
C LEU A 318 -21.87 -4.12 37.19
N ASN A 319 -22.49 -5.26 37.43
CA ASN A 319 -23.29 -5.55 38.64
C ASN A 319 -24.46 -4.54 38.78
N GLN A 320 -25.00 -4.08 37.69
CA GLN A 320 -26.21 -3.27 37.61
C GLN A 320 -27.25 -3.99 36.77
N ASP A 321 -28.47 -4.03 37.26
CA ASP A 321 -29.62 -4.61 36.54
C ASP A 321 -30.02 -3.73 35.38
N TYR A 322 -30.31 -4.33 34.24
CA TYR A 322 -30.76 -3.68 33.03
C TYR A 322 -32.00 -4.35 32.46
N VAL A 323 -32.90 -3.56 31.94
CA VAL A 323 -34.07 -4.00 31.19
C VAL A 323 -33.91 -3.59 29.75
N LEU A 324 -33.56 -4.55 28.88
CA LEU A 324 -33.48 -4.34 27.43
C LEU A 324 -34.82 -4.62 26.83
N ASN A 325 -35.41 -3.61 26.18
CA ASN A 325 -36.68 -3.72 25.45
C ASN A 325 -36.44 -3.50 23.96
N ILE A 326 -36.98 -4.41 23.14
CA ILE A 326 -36.84 -4.42 21.67
C ILE A 326 -38.23 -4.58 21.07
N LYS A 327 -38.61 -3.65 20.19
CA LYS A 327 -39.83 -3.75 19.38
C LYS A 327 -39.46 -3.89 17.91
N VAL A 328 -40.01 -4.85 17.23
CA VAL A 328 -39.78 -5.10 15.82
C VAL A 328 -41.09 -5.21 15.07
N ARG A 329 -41.24 -4.39 14.03
CA ARG A 329 -42.34 -4.49 13.05
C ARG A 329 -41.75 -4.44 11.64
N ASP A 330 -42.05 -5.45 10.84
CA ASP A 330 -41.44 -5.65 9.52
C ASP A 330 -39.92 -5.60 9.61
N ASP A 331 -39.28 -4.57 9.07
CA ASP A 331 -37.85 -4.33 9.13
C ASP A 331 -37.43 -3.23 10.14
N LEU A 332 -38.40 -2.55 10.76
CA LEU A 332 -38.09 -1.50 11.71
C LEU A 332 -37.91 -2.05 13.12
N ILE A 333 -36.76 -1.80 13.73
CA ILE A 333 -36.47 -2.12 15.12
C ILE A 333 -36.32 -0.84 15.96
N ASN A 334 -36.93 -0.83 17.12
CA ASN A 334 -36.71 0.14 18.18
C ASN A 334 -36.10 -0.54 19.40
N VAL A 335 -35.04 0.04 19.94
CA VAL A 335 -34.33 -0.45 21.10
C VAL A 335 -34.35 0.56 22.23
N ALA A 336 -34.74 0.10 23.41
CA ALA A 336 -34.72 0.88 24.64
C ALA A 336 -33.97 0.12 25.75
N LEU A 337 -33.36 0.83 26.69
CA LEU A 337 -32.74 0.30 27.89
C LEU A 337 -33.27 1.06 29.09
N ASP A 338 -33.77 0.31 30.11
CA ASP A 338 -34.37 0.84 31.32
C ASP A 338 -35.50 1.84 31.01
N GLY A 339 -36.34 1.52 30.03
CA GLY A 339 -37.45 2.34 29.57
C GLY A 339 -37.04 3.56 28.73
N LYS A 340 -35.76 3.87 28.60
CA LYS A 340 -35.28 4.98 27.78
C LYS A 340 -35.05 4.51 26.34
N PHE A 341 -35.74 5.13 25.37
CA PHE A 341 -35.49 4.90 23.95
C PHE A 341 -34.04 5.29 23.57
N LEU A 342 -33.33 4.43 22.81
CA LEU A 342 -31.93 4.61 22.45
C LEU A 342 -31.74 4.74 20.94
N LEU A 343 -32.34 3.86 20.15
CA LEU A 343 -32.14 3.86 18.69
C LEU A 343 -33.33 3.22 17.95
N ALA A 344 -33.58 3.72 16.76
CA ALA A 344 -34.36 3.08 15.72
C ALA A 344 -33.45 2.72 14.56
N TYR A 345 -33.72 1.58 13.95
CA TYR A 345 -32.91 1.10 12.82
C TYR A 345 -33.73 0.23 11.88
N ARG A 346 -33.44 0.27 10.58
CA ARG A 346 -34.03 -0.65 9.61
C ARG A 346 -33.15 -1.81 9.36
N LEU A 347 -33.63 -3.00 9.71
CA LEU A 347 -32.95 -4.28 9.58
C LEU A 347 -32.80 -4.67 8.10
N PRO A 348 -31.75 -5.40 7.72
CA PRO A 348 -31.74 -6.13 6.46
C PRO A 348 -32.96 -7.05 6.32
N PRO A 349 -33.33 -7.46 5.08
CA PRO A 349 -34.52 -8.29 4.85
C PRO A 349 -34.60 -9.48 5.81
N ARG A 350 -35.68 -9.53 6.58
CA ARG A 350 -35.93 -10.54 7.60
C ARG A 350 -36.62 -11.76 7.01
N LYS A 351 -36.31 -12.95 7.53
CA LYS A 351 -37.13 -14.15 7.36
C LYS A 351 -38.46 -14.01 8.13
N ASN A 352 -39.46 -14.80 7.81
CA ASN A 352 -40.75 -14.71 8.45
C ASN A 352 -40.74 -14.97 9.98
N SER A 353 -39.83 -15.84 10.45
CA SER A 353 -39.53 -16.06 11.86
C SER A 353 -38.23 -16.84 11.99
N GLY A 354 -37.61 -16.77 13.16
CA GLY A 354 -36.41 -17.51 13.53
C GLY A 354 -36.45 -17.84 15.02
N VAL A 355 -35.37 -18.39 15.55
CA VAL A 355 -35.22 -18.63 16.98
C VAL A 355 -34.50 -17.47 17.68
N VAL A 356 -34.67 -17.37 18.99
CA VAL A 356 -33.98 -16.40 19.85
C VAL A 356 -32.82 -17.09 20.55
N GLU A 357 -31.68 -16.40 20.63
CA GLU A 357 -30.53 -16.81 21.46
C GLU A 357 -30.20 -15.72 22.48
N LEU A 358 -30.03 -16.12 23.75
CA LEU A 358 -29.35 -15.32 24.75
C LEU A 358 -27.84 -15.59 24.67
N PHE A 359 -27.02 -14.56 24.78
CA PHE A 359 -25.57 -14.75 24.79
C PHE A 359 -24.84 -13.79 25.74
N ALA A 360 -23.66 -14.20 26.15
CA ALA A 360 -22.69 -13.38 26.84
C ALA A 360 -21.33 -13.59 26.15
N PHE A 361 -20.80 -12.55 25.54
CA PHE A 361 -19.55 -12.58 24.76
C PHE A 361 -18.45 -11.89 25.55
N ASP A 362 -17.37 -12.64 25.86
CA ASP A 362 -16.25 -12.19 26.69
C ASP A 362 -16.74 -11.57 28.01
N SER A 363 -17.87 -12.10 28.55
CA SER A 363 -18.53 -11.60 29.74
C SER A 363 -19.15 -12.74 30.56
N THR A 364 -19.33 -12.48 31.84
CA THR A 364 -20.23 -13.22 32.73
C THR A 364 -21.50 -12.42 32.93
N ALA A 365 -22.65 -13.08 33.05
CA ALA A 365 -23.93 -12.40 33.13
C ALA A 365 -24.98 -13.24 33.85
N ASP A 366 -25.88 -12.60 34.56
CA ASP A 366 -27.06 -13.16 35.20
C ASP A 366 -28.30 -12.72 34.43
N PHE A 367 -29.18 -13.66 34.11
CA PHE A 367 -30.43 -13.45 33.40
C PHE A 367 -31.59 -13.79 34.35
N TYR A 368 -32.49 -12.80 34.53
CA TYR A 368 -33.58 -12.90 35.48
C TYR A 368 -34.90 -13.28 34.83
N SER A 369 -35.20 -12.74 33.65
CA SER A 369 -36.38 -13.11 32.89
C SER A 369 -36.29 -12.69 31.43
N ILE A 370 -37.00 -13.39 30.58
CA ILE A 370 -37.25 -13.03 29.17
C ILE A 370 -38.72 -13.14 28.86
N LYS A 371 -39.21 -12.19 28.08
CA LYS A 371 -40.57 -12.18 27.54
C LYS A 371 -40.50 -11.80 26.05
N VAL A 372 -41.16 -12.60 25.18
CA VAL A 372 -41.33 -12.30 23.77
C VAL A 372 -42.79 -12.50 23.42
N ASP A 373 -43.50 -11.44 23.11
CA ASP A 373 -44.89 -11.46 22.71
C ASP A 373 -45.05 -10.96 21.27
N PRO A 374 -46.09 -11.36 20.54
CA PRO A 374 -46.48 -10.67 19.32
C PRO A 374 -46.65 -9.18 19.56
N LEU A 375 -46.11 -8.35 18.68
CA LEU A 375 -46.27 -6.90 18.81
C LEU A 375 -47.74 -6.50 18.59
N ALA A 376 -48.29 -5.72 19.52
CA ALA A 376 -49.66 -5.23 19.39
C ALA A 376 -49.83 -4.41 18.10
N SER A 377 -50.96 -4.59 17.43
CA SER A 377 -51.24 -3.93 16.14
C SER A 377 -51.23 -2.39 16.22
N ASP A 378 -51.60 -1.85 17.37
CA ASP A 378 -51.63 -0.41 17.69
C ASP A 378 -50.32 0.14 18.26
N ALA A 379 -49.32 -0.72 18.49
CA ALA A 379 -48.01 -0.29 18.98
C ALA A 379 -47.33 0.68 18.00
N THR A 380 -46.96 1.86 18.47
CA THR A 380 -46.28 2.87 17.65
C THR A 380 -44.76 2.64 17.77
N LEU A 381 -44.02 2.57 16.63
CA LEU A 381 -42.61 2.57 16.58
C LEU A 381 -42.09 3.92 16.07
N ILE A 382 -40.94 4.32 16.60
CA ILE A 382 -40.26 5.55 16.19
C ILE A 382 -39.52 5.26 14.89
N GLU A 383 -39.76 6.05 13.85
CA GLU A 383 -39.06 5.96 12.55
C GLU A 383 -37.62 6.51 12.65
N THR A 384 -36.76 6.10 11.72
CA THR A 384 -35.40 6.62 11.63
C THR A 384 -35.37 7.86 10.72
N ASP A 385 -34.70 8.93 11.12
CA ASP A 385 -34.51 10.14 10.29
C ASP A 385 -33.58 9.92 9.08
N LYS A 386 -32.89 8.79 9.01
CA LYS A 386 -32.05 8.40 7.89
C LYS A 386 -32.52 7.04 7.37
N GLN A 387 -33.30 7.07 6.32
CA GLN A 387 -33.51 5.90 5.47
C GLN A 387 -32.15 5.43 4.90
N ALA A 388 -31.58 4.38 5.47
CA ALA A 388 -30.85 3.44 4.61
C ALA A 388 -31.93 2.84 3.71
N ALA A 389 -31.93 3.16 2.43
CA ALA A 389 -32.93 2.70 1.48
C ALA A 389 -33.03 1.18 1.60
N VAL A 390 -34.08 0.69 2.19
CA VAL A 390 -34.49 -0.72 2.13
C VAL A 390 -34.89 -0.92 0.67
N VAL A 391 -33.97 -1.49 -0.10
CA VAL A 391 -34.28 -1.90 -1.47
C VAL A 391 -35.29 -3.04 -1.33
N ASN A 392 -36.54 -2.79 -1.69
CA ASN A 392 -37.58 -3.81 -1.82
C ASN A 392 -36.97 -5.00 -2.58
N PRO A 393 -37.18 -6.28 -2.20
CA PRO A 393 -36.61 -7.41 -2.91
C PRO A 393 -36.83 -7.38 -4.43
N ALA A 394 -38.00 -6.96 -4.91
CA ALA A 394 -38.26 -6.71 -6.32
C ALA A 394 -37.36 -5.58 -6.89
N GLN A 395 -37.21 -4.50 -6.18
CA GLN A 395 -36.35 -3.38 -6.57
C GLN A 395 -34.87 -3.76 -6.52
N ALA A 396 -34.46 -4.73 -5.69
CA ALA A 396 -33.11 -5.29 -5.66
C ALA A 396 -32.83 -6.13 -6.92
N VAL A 397 -33.82 -6.89 -7.39
CA VAL A 397 -33.73 -7.67 -8.64
C VAL A 397 -33.67 -6.72 -9.84
N ASP A 398 -34.57 -5.73 -9.91
CA ASP A 398 -34.57 -4.69 -10.98
C ASP A 398 -33.21 -3.97 -11.05
N LEU A 399 -32.66 -3.61 -9.90
CA LEU A 399 -31.33 -2.99 -9.83
C LEU A 399 -30.22 -3.92 -10.35
N ALA A 400 -30.29 -5.21 -9.99
CA ALA A 400 -29.28 -6.19 -10.43
C ALA A 400 -29.39 -6.47 -11.94
N GLU A 401 -30.60 -6.49 -12.49
CA GLU A 401 -30.86 -6.60 -13.94
C GLU A 401 -30.30 -5.38 -14.70
N ALA A 402 -30.59 -4.19 -14.20
CA ALA A 402 -30.03 -2.95 -14.77
C ALA A 402 -28.49 -2.91 -14.68
N GLN A 403 -27.91 -3.41 -13.60
CA GLN A 403 -26.45 -3.54 -13.44
C GLN A 403 -25.84 -4.54 -14.41
N LEU A 404 -26.50 -5.69 -14.64
CA LEU A 404 -26.06 -6.67 -15.65
C LEU A 404 -26.10 -6.04 -17.05
N LYS A 405 -27.20 -5.41 -17.43
CA LYS A 405 -27.36 -4.70 -18.70
C LYS A 405 -26.30 -3.62 -18.89
N LEU A 406 -25.98 -2.87 -17.84
CA LEU A 406 -24.88 -1.89 -17.87
C LEU A 406 -23.52 -2.55 -18.10
N ALA A 407 -23.24 -3.67 -17.42
CA ALA A 407 -21.97 -4.38 -17.57
C ALA A 407 -21.81 -4.94 -19.00
N GLU A 408 -22.88 -5.48 -19.59
CA GLU A 408 -22.91 -5.99 -20.97
C GLU A 408 -22.75 -4.85 -21.99
N ALA A 409 -23.46 -3.73 -21.81
CA ALA A 409 -23.33 -2.57 -22.68
C ALA A 409 -21.92 -1.94 -22.62
N LYS A 410 -21.31 -1.84 -21.44
CA LYS A 410 -19.92 -1.38 -21.29
C LYS A 410 -18.93 -2.32 -21.97
N HIS A 411 -19.14 -3.61 -21.90
CA HIS A 411 -18.30 -4.58 -22.58
C HIS A 411 -18.39 -4.44 -24.11
N ALA A 412 -19.61 -4.34 -24.64
CA ALA A 412 -19.83 -4.13 -26.08
C ALA A 412 -19.19 -2.82 -26.57
N ALA A 413 -19.37 -1.73 -25.81
CA ALA A 413 -18.73 -0.45 -26.12
C ALA A 413 -17.20 -0.55 -26.12
N LEU A 414 -16.62 -1.24 -25.12
CA LEU A 414 -15.17 -1.46 -25.05
C LEU A 414 -14.63 -2.28 -26.22
N VAL A 415 -15.33 -3.33 -26.63
CA VAL A 415 -14.94 -4.14 -27.82
C VAL A 415 -14.93 -3.27 -29.08
N ALA A 416 -15.97 -2.50 -29.30
CA ALA A 416 -16.07 -1.62 -30.46
C ALA A 416 -15.03 -0.48 -30.42
N GLN A 417 -14.79 0.09 -29.23
CA GLN A 417 -13.75 1.10 -29.03
C GLN A 417 -12.36 0.58 -29.40
N ILE A 418 -12.00 -0.62 -28.90
CA ILE A 418 -10.72 -1.28 -29.22
C ILE A 418 -10.59 -1.51 -30.73
N ALA A 419 -11.66 -1.95 -31.40
CA ALA A 419 -11.65 -2.16 -32.85
C ALA A 419 -11.45 -0.84 -33.61
N ALA A 420 -12.17 0.22 -33.20
CA ALA A 420 -12.05 1.55 -33.81
C ALA A 420 -10.66 2.17 -33.59
N ASP A 421 -10.11 2.04 -32.37
CA ASP A 421 -8.77 2.51 -32.03
C ASP A 421 -7.69 1.77 -32.85
N ASN A 422 -7.78 0.46 -32.98
CA ASN A 422 -6.84 -0.30 -33.81
C ASN A 422 -6.91 0.09 -35.28
N ALA A 423 -8.11 0.35 -35.84
CA ALA A 423 -8.28 0.83 -37.18
C ALA A 423 -7.68 2.24 -37.39
N THR A 424 -7.94 3.15 -36.44
CA THR A 424 -7.54 4.57 -36.58
C THR A 424 -6.07 4.82 -36.24
N LEU A 425 -5.59 4.23 -35.13
CA LEU A 425 -4.27 4.53 -34.59
C LEU A 425 -3.16 3.60 -35.11
N LYS A 426 -3.51 2.36 -35.45
CA LYS A 426 -2.57 1.33 -35.90
C LYS A 426 -2.77 0.92 -37.36
N GLN A 427 -3.79 1.45 -38.01
CA GLN A 427 -4.21 1.06 -39.40
C GLN A 427 -4.46 -0.46 -39.52
N MET A 428 -5.01 -1.07 -38.46
CA MET A 428 -5.26 -2.51 -38.34
C MET A 428 -6.76 -2.78 -38.18
N GLY A 429 -7.32 -3.61 -39.03
CA GLY A 429 -8.74 -3.98 -39.00
C GLY A 429 -9.69 -2.93 -39.59
N ASN A 430 -10.99 -3.15 -39.41
CA ASN A 430 -12.07 -2.37 -39.97
C ASN A 430 -13.04 -1.82 -38.92
N GLY A 431 -12.56 -1.47 -37.74
CA GLY A 431 -13.38 -0.95 -36.65
C GLY A 431 -14.04 0.39 -37.00
N SER A 432 -15.33 0.51 -36.72
CA SER A 432 -16.11 1.70 -36.92
C SER A 432 -16.13 2.62 -35.70
N ALA A 433 -15.71 3.86 -35.86
CA ALA A 433 -15.80 4.89 -34.82
C ALA A 433 -17.28 5.24 -34.52
N GLU A 434 -18.15 5.20 -35.52
CA GLU A 434 -19.58 5.39 -35.35
C GLU A 434 -20.21 4.32 -34.49
N LEU A 435 -19.93 3.03 -34.75
CA LEU A 435 -20.41 1.94 -33.95
C LEU A 435 -19.93 2.03 -32.49
N ALA A 436 -18.66 2.37 -32.28
CA ALA A 436 -18.10 2.59 -30.95
C ALA A 436 -18.83 3.72 -30.21
N ALA A 437 -19.10 4.85 -30.89
CA ALA A 437 -19.82 5.98 -30.32
C ALA A 437 -21.27 5.60 -29.94
N ARG A 438 -22.01 4.92 -30.81
CA ARG A 438 -23.38 4.45 -30.54
C ARG A 438 -23.41 3.49 -29.34
N LEU A 439 -22.52 2.50 -29.27
CA LEU A 439 -22.45 1.56 -28.14
C LEU A 439 -22.02 2.23 -26.83
N SER A 440 -21.16 3.26 -26.89
CA SER A 440 -20.82 4.07 -25.73
C SER A 440 -22.03 4.85 -25.18
N LEU A 441 -22.86 5.40 -26.07
CA LEU A 441 -24.10 6.06 -25.70
C LEU A 441 -25.15 5.08 -25.13
N GLN A 442 -25.23 3.85 -25.67
CA GLN A 442 -26.04 2.79 -25.07
C GLN A 442 -25.60 2.45 -23.63
N ALA A 443 -24.30 2.36 -23.41
CA ALA A 443 -23.74 2.16 -22.06
C ALA A 443 -24.06 3.36 -21.13
N ALA A 444 -24.07 4.58 -21.66
CA ALA A 444 -24.46 5.77 -20.89
C ALA A 444 -25.95 5.76 -20.50
N VAL A 445 -26.83 5.31 -21.40
CA VAL A 445 -28.27 5.12 -21.10
C VAL A 445 -28.46 4.06 -20.02
N ALA A 446 -27.78 2.90 -20.13
CA ALA A 446 -27.84 1.85 -19.14
C ALA A 446 -27.29 2.31 -17.77
N LYS A 447 -26.27 3.17 -17.77
CA LYS A 447 -25.75 3.78 -16.52
C LYS A 447 -26.79 4.71 -15.90
N ALA A 448 -27.41 5.58 -16.69
CA ALA A 448 -28.44 6.51 -16.20
C ALA A 448 -29.66 5.75 -15.66
N GLU A 449 -29.98 4.57 -16.19
CA GLU A 449 -31.04 3.70 -15.67
C GLU A 449 -30.69 3.15 -14.28
N VAL A 450 -29.47 2.65 -14.09
CA VAL A 450 -28.96 2.22 -12.77
C VAL A 450 -28.97 3.38 -11.77
N ASP A 451 -28.56 4.58 -12.19
CA ASP A 451 -28.50 5.77 -11.34
C ASP A 451 -29.93 6.23 -10.95
N LEU A 452 -30.89 6.10 -11.85
CA LEU A 452 -32.32 6.38 -11.58
C LEU A 452 -32.93 5.40 -10.57
N ILE A 453 -32.62 4.10 -10.69
CA ILE A 453 -33.13 3.09 -9.74
C ILE A 453 -32.51 3.32 -8.35
N LYS A 454 -31.26 3.76 -8.27
CA LYS A 454 -30.56 4.07 -7.01
C LYS A 454 -30.96 5.40 -6.39
N ALA A 455 -31.58 6.29 -7.15
CA ALA A 455 -31.89 7.65 -6.69
C ALA A 455 -32.95 7.64 -5.60
N ASP A 456 -32.67 8.36 -4.50
CA ASP A 456 -33.64 8.71 -3.48
C ASP A 456 -34.72 9.68 -4.03
N ALA A 457 -35.80 9.89 -3.26
CA ALA A 457 -36.88 10.74 -3.70
C ALA A 457 -36.45 12.17 -4.09
N GLY A 458 -35.45 12.74 -3.40
CA GLY A 458 -34.93 14.08 -3.68
C GLY A 458 -34.10 14.18 -4.97
N LYS A 459 -33.48 13.09 -5.40
CA LYS A 459 -32.58 13.04 -6.59
C LYS A 459 -33.26 12.40 -7.81
N ARG A 460 -34.41 11.78 -7.65
CA ARG A 460 -35.09 11.00 -8.69
C ARG A 460 -35.45 11.82 -9.92
N ALA A 461 -35.93 13.07 -9.72
CA ALA A 461 -36.22 13.97 -10.83
C ALA A 461 -34.99 14.36 -11.65
N SER A 462 -33.85 14.61 -10.98
CA SER A 462 -32.55 14.88 -11.63
C SER A 462 -32.04 13.68 -12.39
N ALA A 463 -32.12 12.48 -11.80
CA ALA A 463 -31.69 11.24 -12.44
C ALA A 463 -32.56 10.89 -13.67
N ALA A 464 -33.87 11.17 -13.60
CA ALA A 464 -34.79 11.01 -14.75
C ALA A 464 -34.40 11.92 -15.93
N LYS A 465 -34.06 13.20 -15.65
CA LYS A 465 -33.59 14.14 -16.66
C LYS A 465 -32.27 13.68 -17.32
N GLU A 466 -31.35 13.15 -16.52
CA GLU A 466 -30.08 12.64 -17.07
C GLU A 466 -30.30 11.38 -17.94
N LYS A 467 -31.27 10.52 -17.59
CA LYS A 467 -31.65 9.37 -18.43
C LYS A 467 -32.26 9.85 -19.78
N GLU A 468 -33.19 10.81 -19.72
CA GLU A 468 -33.79 11.41 -20.94
C GLU A 468 -32.74 12.04 -21.82
N LYS A 469 -31.82 12.82 -21.26
CA LYS A 469 -30.68 13.41 -21.99
C LYS A 469 -29.80 12.35 -22.65
N ALA A 470 -29.49 11.25 -21.95
CA ALA A 470 -28.72 10.15 -22.51
C ALA A 470 -29.45 9.44 -23.66
N GLN A 471 -30.78 9.28 -23.55
CA GLN A 471 -31.62 8.73 -24.61
C GLN A 471 -31.67 9.64 -25.87
N LEU A 472 -31.84 10.94 -25.67
CA LEU A 472 -31.79 11.92 -26.74
C LEU A 472 -30.43 11.94 -27.46
N ALA A 473 -29.32 11.85 -26.72
CA ALA A 473 -28.00 11.74 -27.28
C ALA A 473 -27.83 10.46 -28.12
N LEU A 474 -28.40 9.33 -27.70
CA LEU A 474 -28.36 8.07 -28.45
C LEU A 474 -29.20 8.14 -29.75
N ALA A 475 -30.31 8.89 -29.72
CA ALA A 475 -31.19 9.07 -30.87
C ALA A 475 -30.64 10.12 -31.90
N SER A 476 -29.63 10.88 -31.51
CA SER A 476 -29.03 11.91 -32.35
C SER A 476 -28.12 11.33 -33.44
N ASP A 477 -28.15 11.94 -34.62
CA ASP A 477 -27.20 11.64 -35.71
C ASP A 477 -25.81 12.29 -35.46
N ASN A 478 -25.76 13.30 -34.58
CA ASN A 478 -24.49 13.93 -34.19
C ASN A 478 -23.79 13.15 -33.09
N LEU A 479 -23.00 12.18 -33.49
CA LEU A 479 -22.29 11.30 -32.56
C LEU A 479 -21.03 11.96 -31.98
N PRO A 480 -20.74 11.74 -30.69
CA PRO A 480 -19.54 12.27 -30.06
C PRO A 480 -18.28 11.58 -30.60
N THR A 481 -17.22 12.34 -30.80
CA THR A 481 -15.89 11.77 -31.04
C THR A 481 -15.39 11.15 -29.73
N LEU A 482 -15.14 9.86 -29.74
CA LEU A 482 -14.61 9.16 -28.57
C LEU A 482 -13.09 9.37 -28.43
N ALA A 483 -12.65 9.62 -27.21
CA ALA A 483 -11.23 9.54 -26.90
C ALA A 483 -10.77 8.07 -26.95
N PRO A 484 -9.57 7.78 -27.48
CA PRO A 484 -9.03 6.42 -27.49
C PRO A 484 -8.96 5.79 -26.09
N LEU A 485 -8.94 4.46 -26.05
CA LEU A 485 -8.79 3.71 -24.81
C LEU A 485 -7.56 4.20 -24.02
N ARG A 486 -7.75 4.51 -22.75
CA ARG A 486 -6.66 4.93 -21.88
C ARG A 486 -5.91 3.73 -21.34
N GLY A 487 -4.65 3.59 -21.72
CA GLY A 487 -3.72 2.60 -21.13
C GLY A 487 -2.69 3.23 -20.20
N SER A 488 -2.85 4.52 -19.88
CA SER A 488 -1.97 5.28 -18.99
C SER A 488 -2.65 6.53 -18.47
N GLN A 489 -2.07 7.14 -17.43
CA GLN A 489 -2.51 8.42 -16.89
C GLN A 489 -1.34 9.38 -16.74
N ARG A 490 -1.42 10.53 -17.39
CA ARG A 490 -0.50 11.65 -17.22
C ARG A 490 -0.64 12.24 -15.83
N ALA A 491 0.46 12.61 -15.20
CA ALA A 491 0.46 13.37 -13.95
C ALA A 491 -0.18 14.76 -14.15
N LEU A 492 -0.90 15.23 -13.14
CA LEU A 492 -1.65 16.49 -13.22
C LEU A 492 -0.73 17.70 -13.04
N ASP A 493 -0.93 18.74 -13.86
CA ASP A 493 -0.19 20.00 -13.72
C ASP A 493 -0.68 20.87 -12.55
N GLN A 494 -1.98 20.76 -12.19
CA GLN A 494 -2.63 21.52 -11.12
C GLN A 494 -3.63 20.66 -10.36
N SER A 495 -3.88 21.02 -9.10
CA SER A 495 -4.84 20.30 -8.23
C SER A 495 -6.28 20.36 -8.71
N SER A 496 -6.64 21.41 -9.48
CA SER A 496 -7.96 21.58 -10.08
C SER A 496 -8.18 20.73 -11.35
N HIS A 497 -7.11 20.21 -11.94
CA HIS A 497 -7.19 19.43 -13.17
C HIS A 497 -7.70 18.00 -12.88
N LYS A 498 -8.39 17.44 -13.90
CA LYS A 498 -8.84 16.04 -13.90
C LYS A 498 -8.14 15.28 -15.02
N ALA A 499 -7.90 13.99 -14.82
CA ALA A 499 -7.28 13.12 -15.83
C ALA A 499 -8.01 13.15 -17.18
N SER A 500 -9.34 13.32 -17.19
CA SER A 500 -10.15 13.41 -18.41
C SER A 500 -9.87 14.62 -19.29
N GLN A 501 -9.23 15.67 -18.77
CA GLN A 501 -8.87 16.88 -19.52
C GLN A 501 -7.62 16.70 -20.36
N TYR A 502 -6.85 15.63 -20.13
CA TYR A 502 -5.64 15.32 -20.89
C TYR A 502 -5.91 14.24 -21.93
N SER A 503 -5.17 14.30 -23.04
CA SER A 503 -5.24 13.30 -24.10
C SER A 503 -4.98 11.87 -23.59
N ALA A 504 -5.63 10.89 -24.21
CA ALA A 504 -5.36 9.47 -24.01
C ALA A 504 -4.16 8.97 -24.85
N VAL A 505 -3.72 9.78 -25.80
CA VAL A 505 -2.56 9.56 -26.66
C VAL A 505 -1.55 10.68 -26.48
N TYR A 506 -0.30 10.41 -26.79
CA TYR A 506 0.84 11.28 -26.54
C TYR A 506 1.54 11.67 -27.84
N SER A 507 2.67 12.40 -27.76
CA SER A 507 3.48 12.74 -28.92
C SER A 507 3.95 11.47 -29.65
N LYS A 508 3.83 11.48 -30.98
CA LYS A 508 4.34 10.40 -31.86
C LYS A 508 5.86 10.42 -31.98
N THR A 509 6.48 11.48 -31.46
CA THR A 509 7.93 11.68 -31.58
C THR A 509 8.47 12.15 -30.23
N SER A 510 9.72 11.79 -29.94
CA SER A 510 10.52 12.39 -28.87
C SER A 510 11.59 13.31 -29.45
N THR A 511 12.05 14.27 -28.66
CA THR A 511 13.10 15.20 -29.08
C THR A 511 14.46 14.56 -29.24
N GLY A 512 14.70 13.39 -28.61
CA GLY A 512 15.99 12.71 -28.54
C GLY A 512 17.03 13.43 -27.69
N ARG A 513 16.65 14.52 -26.98
CA ARG A 513 17.56 15.29 -26.11
C ARG A 513 18.10 14.43 -24.98
N ARG A 514 17.27 13.59 -24.37
CA ARG A 514 17.66 12.69 -23.30
C ARG A 514 18.53 11.54 -23.79
N THR A 515 18.29 11.03 -24.98
CA THR A 515 19.18 10.05 -25.66
C THR A 515 20.55 10.64 -25.96
N ALA A 516 20.61 11.88 -26.45
CA ALA A 516 21.87 12.58 -26.67
C ALA A 516 22.63 12.78 -25.34
N LEU A 517 21.96 13.18 -24.26
CA LEU A 517 22.52 13.31 -22.92
C LEU A 517 23.02 11.94 -22.41
N ALA A 518 22.24 10.88 -22.56
CA ALA A 518 22.63 9.53 -22.12
C ALA A 518 23.89 9.03 -22.82
N ASN A 519 23.96 9.26 -24.14
CA ASN A 519 25.15 8.94 -24.93
C ASN A 519 26.38 9.77 -24.48
N TRP A 520 26.19 11.05 -24.18
CA TRP A 520 27.24 11.93 -23.69
C TRP A 520 27.72 11.50 -22.28
N ILE A 521 26.83 11.18 -21.36
CA ILE A 521 27.18 10.69 -20.03
C ILE A 521 28.01 9.41 -20.14
N THR A 522 27.66 8.48 -21.02
CA THR A 522 28.35 7.19 -21.16
C THR A 522 29.46 7.20 -22.22
N HIS A 523 29.81 8.38 -22.74
CA HIS A 523 30.91 8.50 -23.71
C HIS A 523 32.24 8.13 -23.08
N ARG A 524 33.09 7.40 -23.82
CA ARG A 524 34.37 6.95 -23.27
C ARG A 524 35.32 8.11 -22.88
N ASP A 525 35.20 9.24 -23.56
CA ASP A 525 36.01 10.43 -23.31
C ASP A 525 35.39 11.32 -22.19
N ASN A 526 34.24 10.93 -21.61
CA ASN A 526 33.72 11.65 -20.46
C ASN A 526 34.59 11.37 -19.23
N PRO A 527 35.30 12.38 -18.70
CA PRO A 527 36.27 12.15 -17.63
C PRO A 527 35.64 11.87 -16.27
N LEU A 528 34.33 12.11 -16.10
CA LEU A 528 33.68 12.11 -14.79
C LEU A 528 32.90 10.81 -14.52
N THR A 529 32.07 10.38 -15.46
CA THR A 529 31.05 9.33 -15.19
C THR A 529 31.66 8.04 -14.67
N ALA A 530 32.74 7.53 -15.29
CA ALA A 530 33.39 6.31 -14.85
C ALA A 530 34.03 6.46 -13.46
N ARG A 531 34.68 7.61 -13.18
CA ARG A 531 35.26 7.91 -11.87
C ARG A 531 34.19 7.98 -10.77
N VAL A 532 33.07 8.65 -11.03
CA VAL A 532 31.94 8.73 -10.08
C VAL A 532 31.38 7.33 -9.81
N ALA A 533 31.15 6.52 -10.84
CA ALA A 533 30.66 5.14 -10.69
C ALA A 533 31.64 4.29 -9.88
N VAL A 534 32.92 4.37 -10.17
CA VAL A 534 33.99 3.66 -9.42
C VAL A 534 34.00 4.09 -7.95
N ASN A 535 33.94 5.37 -7.68
CA ASN A 535 33.94 5.90 -6.31
C ASN A 535 32.75 5.36 -5.50
N HIS A 536 31.57 5.31 -6.11
CA HIS A 536 30.38 4.68 -5.47
C HIS A 536 30.58 3.19 -5.22
N ILE A 537 31.11 2.43 -6.20
CA ILE A 537 31.38 1.00 -6.05
C ILE A 537 32.43 0.75 -4.96
N TRP A 538 33.52 1.52 -4.98
CA TRP A 538 34.59 1.44 -3.98
C TRP A 538 34.09 1.70 -2.57
N THR A 539 33.30 2.76 -2.38
CA THR A 539 32.70 3.10 -1.08
C THR A 539 31.88 1.94 -0.53
N ARG A 540 31.14 1.22 -1.40
CA ARG A 540 30.34 0.05 -0.98
C ARG A 540 31.20 -1.14 -0.56
N HIS A 541 32.40 -1.28 -1.08
CA HIS A 541 33.33 -2.34 -0.68
C HIS A 541 34.12 -1.98 0.57
N PHE A 542 34.65 -0.76 0.64
CA PHE A 542 35.63 -0.36 1.66
C PHE A 542 35.05 0.55 2.77
N GLY A 543 33.82 1.02 2.64
CA GLY A 543 33.19 1.92 3.61
C GLY A 543 33.70 3.38 3.53
N SER A 544 34.82 3.62 2.86
CA SER A 544 35.41 4.95 2.65
C SER A 544 35.56 5.20 1.15
N PRO A 545 35.20 6.41 0.63
CA PRO A 545 35.33 6.75 -0.79
C PRO A 545 36.78 7.08 -1.16
N LEU A 546 37.15 6.92 -2.44
CA LEU A 546 38.42 7.39 -2.98
C LEU A 546 38.42 8.92 -3.15
N VAL A 547 37.25 9.48 -3.52
CA VAL A 547 36.99 10.93 -3.53
C VAL A 547 36.05 11.23 -2.38
N GLU A 548 36.50 12.00 -1.42
CA GLU A 548 35.80 12.23 -0.14
C GLU A 548 34.40 12.79 -0.33
N SER A 549 34.24 13.80 -1.19
CA SER A 549 32.95 14.34 -1.58
C SER A 549 32.32 13.46 -2.67
N VAL A 550 31.55 12.46 -2.29
CA VAL A 550 30.99 11.41 -3.16
C VAL A 550 30.22 11.95 -4.37
N PHE A 551 29.64 13.13 -4.28
CA PHE A 551 28.78 13.76 -5.28
C PHE A 551 29.31 15.11 -5.84
N ASP A 552 30.52 15.50 -5.44
CA ASP A 552 31.17 16.73 -5.91
C ASP A 552 32.62 16.42 -6.30
N PHE A 553 32.89 16.36 -7.61
CA PHE A 553 34.21 16.13 -8.22
C PHE A 553 34.76 17.43 -8.80
N GLY A 554 34.14 18.56 -8.47
CA GLY A 554 34.54 19.89 -8.89
C GLY A 554 35.83 20.36 -8.22
N ARG A 555 36.25 21.59 -8.53
CA ARG A 555 37.50 22.19 -8.04
C ARG A 555 37.55 22.39 -6.52
N ARG A 556 36.40 22.35 -5.85
CA ARG A 556 36.32 22.41 -4.38
C ARG A 556 36.67 21.08 -3.71
N SER A 557 36.53 19.96 -4.41
CA SER A 557 36.82 18.63 -3.87
C SER A 557 38.35 18.49 -3.66
N PRO A 558 38.79 17.96 -2.52
CA PRO A 558 40.19 17.60 -2.31
C PRO A 558 40.68 16.66 -3.40
N LYS A 559 41.93 16.83 -3.80
CA LYS A 559 42.55 15.88 -4.73
C LYS A 559 42.60 14.48 -4.10
N PRO A 560 42.14 13.44 -4.81
CA PRO A 560 42.17 12.09 -4.26
C PRO A 560 43.58 11.62 -3.93
N LEU A 561 43.77 11.02 -2.78
CA LEU A 561 45.07 10.43 -2.40
C LEU A 561 45.48 9.31 -3.37
N HIS A 562 44.54 8.50 -3.82
CA HIS A 562 44.73 7.40 -4.72
C HIS A 562 44.17 7.68 -6.11
N GLN A 563 44.56 8.82 -6.73
CA GLN A 563 44.04 9.20 -8.04
C GLN A 563 44.35 8.16 -9.11
N ASP A 564 45.57 7.63 -9.15
CA ASP A 564 45.97 6.65 -10.16
C ASP A 564 45.16 5.35 -10.06
N LEU A 565 44.81 4.95 -8.86
CA LEU A 565 43.90 3.81 -8.64
C LEU A 565 42.47 4.11 -9.12
N LEU A 566 41.97 5.32 -8.83
CA LEU A 566 40.65 5.77 -9.31
C LEU A 566 40.62 5.74 -10.85
N ASP A 567 41.67 6.26 -11.50
CA ASP A 567 41.77 6.37 -12.93
C ASP A 567 41.93 4.97 -13.58
N TYR A 568 42.73 4.10 -12.99
CA TYR A 568 42.85 2.72 -13.43
C TYR A 568 41.52 1.97 -13.40
N LEU A 569 40.79 2.04 -12.27
CA LEU A 569 39.51 1.36 -12.14
C LEU A 569 38.44 1.98 -13.07
N ALA A 570 38.52 3.30 -13.34
CA ALA A 570 37.62 3.95 -14.30
C ALA A 570 37.85 3.47 -15.73
N ILE A 571 39.10 3.29 -16.13
CA ILE A 571 39.48 2.70 -17.43
C ILE A 571 39.03 1.22 -17.53
N GLU A 572 39.26 0.43 -16.50
CA GLU A 572 38.76 -0.96 -16.41
C GLU A 572 37.27 -1.07 -16.59
N LEU A 573 36.50 -0.13 -15.98
CA LEU A 573 35.04 -0.06 -16.14
C LEU A 573 34.63 0.21 -17.59
N ILE A 574 35.28 1.19 -18.25
CA ILE A 574 35.01 1.55 -19.64
C ILE A 574 35.35 0.40 -20.58
N GLU A 575 36.54 -0.18 -20.45
CA GLU A 575 37.06 -1.22 -21.35
C GLU A 575 36.36 -2.56 -21.17
N SER A 576 35.84 -2.84 -19.98
CA SER A 576 34.97 -4.00 -19.74
C SER A 576 33.51 -3.78 -20.21
N ASN A 577 33.25 -2.79 -21.06
CA ASN A 577 31.95 -2.42 -21.55
C ASN A 577 30.96 -2.06 -20.40
N TRP A 578 31.41 -1.24 -19.45
CA TRP A 578 30.66 -0.81 -18.27
C TRP A 578 30.21 -1.95 -17.35
N SER A 579 30.98 -3.03 -17.28
CA SER A 579 30.67 -4.18 -16.45
C SER A 579 30.96 -3.94 -14.98
N MET A 580 29.97 -3.55 -14.20
CA MET A 580 30.11 -3.47 -12.73
C MET A 580 30.57 -4.81 -12.12
N LYS A 581 30.12 -5.95 -12.67
CA LYS A 581 30.57 -7.28 -12.20
C LYS A 581 32.05 -7.51 -12.41
N HIS A 582 32.65 -6.92 -13.45
CA HIS A 582 34.10 -6.97 -13.65
C HIS A 582 34.81 -6.24 -12.51
N LEU A 583 34.41 -5.01 -12.19
CA LEU A 583 35.01 -4.26 -11.08
C LEU A 583 34.80 -4.95 -9.73
N HIS A 584 33.65 -5.50 -9.45
CA HIS A 584 33.39 -6.25 -8.22
C HIS A 584 34.38 -7.43 -8.09
N ARG A 585 34.60 -8.19 -9.17
CA ARG A 585 35.57 -9.30 -9.15
C ARG A 585 37.00 -8.83 -8.95
N LEU A 586 37.38 -7.74 -9.61
CA LEU A 586 38.73 -7.16 -9.50
C LEU A 586 38.98 -6.73 -8.03
N ILE A 587 38.05 -5.99 -7.42
CA ILE A 587 38.15 -5.54 -6.04
C ILE A 587 38.19 -6.73 -5.07
N LEU A 588 37.23 -7.66 -5.16
CA LEU A 588 37.13 -8.82 -4.26
C LEU A 588 38.31 -9.78 -4.32
N LYS A 589 38.99 -9.87 -5.47
CA LYS A 589 40.22 -10.69 -5.63
C LYS A 589 41.47 -9.97 -5.16
N SER A 590 41.40 -8.66 -4.88
CA SER A 590 42.55 -7.90 -4.41
C SER A 590 43.01 -8.34 -3.01
N LYS A 591 44.31 -8.35 -2.76
CA LYS A 591 44.86 -8.59 -1.44
C LYS A 591 44.41 -7.51 -0.44
N THR A 592 44.14 -6.31 -0.90
CA THR A 592 43.64 -5.17 -0.10
C THR A 592 42.27 -5.48 0.50
N TRP A 593 41.33 -5.99 -0.30
CA TRP A 593 39.98 -6.33 0.20
C TRP A 593 39.99 -7.54 1.14
N GLN A 594 40.95 -8.48 0.97
CA GLN A 594 41.07 -9.69 1.77
C GLN A 594 41.83 -9.49 3.10
N ARG A 595 42.21 -8.25 3.44
CA ARG A 595 42.86 -7.94 4.72
C ARG A 595 41.90 -8.08 5.89
N SER A 596 42.45 -8.45 7.05
CA SER A 596 41.72 -8.40 8.33
C SER A 596 41.33 -6.98 8.68
N SER A 597 40.17 -6.77 9.32
CA SER A 597 39.76 -5.51 9.91
C SER A 597 40.32 -5.28 11.33
N SER A 598 40.97 -6.31 11.91
CA SER A 598 41.53 -6.25 13.26
C SER A 598 42.88 -5.50 13.27
N ASN A 599 43.11 -4.76 14.34
CA ASN A 599 44.42 -4.15 14.65
C ASN A 599 45.33 -5.12 15.43
N LEU A 600 44.86 -6.32 15.76
CA LEU A 600 45.62 -7.28 16.54
C LEU A 600 46.87 -7.76 15.79
N GLY A 601 48.04 -7.56 16.34
CA GLY A 601 49.32 -7.91 15.70
C GLY A 601 49.81 -6.93 14.62
N ALA A 602 49.14 -5.77 14.49
CA ALA A 602 49.61 -4.70 13.60
C ALA A 602 50.91 -4.07 14.14
N ASP A 603 51.77 -3.69 13.21
CA ASP A 603 53.01 -3.00 13.52
C ASP A 603 52.71 -1.61 14.16
N PRO A 604 53.35 -1.28 15.30
CA PRO A 604 53.13 0.00 15.98
C PRO A 604 53.40 1.23 15.11
N ASP A 605 54.42 1.17 14.22
CA ASP A 605 54.75 2.29 13.34
C ASP A 605 53.68 2.49 12.26
N THR A 606 53.06 1.41 11.78
CA THR A 606 51.92 1.47 10.88
C THR A 606 50.70 2.08 11.56
N LEU A 607 50.40 1.68 12.81
CA LEU A 607 49.32 2.24 13.62
C LEU A 607 49.48 3.74 13.90
N ALA A 608 50.72 4.17 14.19
CA ALA A 608 51.04 5.58 14.43
C ALA A 608 51.09 6.41 13.14
N GLY A 609 51.54 5.79 12.01
CA GLY A 609 51.70 6.52 10.74
C GLY A 609 50.41 6.67 9.94
N ASP A 610 49.47 5.72 10.02
CA ASP A 610 48.17 5.76 9.32
C ASP A 610 47.04 5.23 10.19
N PRO A 611 46.67 5.91 11.27
CA PRO A 611 45.61 5.50 12.18
C PRO A 611 44.25 5.42 11.50
N GLU A 612 43.98 6.32 10.55
CA GLU A 612 42.71 6.42 9.81
C GLU A 612 42.62 5.43 8.64
N ASN A 613 43.68 4.61 8.42
CA ASN A 613 43.72 3.60 7.35
C ASN A 613 43.57 4.16 5.93
N HIS A 614 44.12 5.33 5.67
CA HIS A 614 44.06 5.96 4.34
C HIS A 614 44.77 5.09 3.26
N TYR A 615 45.80 4.32 3.63
CA TYR A 615 46.57 3.42 2.73
C TYR A 615 46.09 1.97 2.74
N TYR A 616 44.91 1.71 3.35
CA TYR A 616 44.26 0.40 3.37
C TYR A 616 45.21 -0.72 3.88
N TRP A 617 45.98 -0.48 4.94
CA TRP A 617 46.80 -1.49 5.58
C TRP A 617 45.98 -2.58 6.31
N ARG A 618 44.71 -2.29 6.61
CA ARG A 618 43.68 -3.22 7.07
C ARG A 618 42.37 -3.01 6.32
N MET A 619 41.39 -3.89 6.50
CA MET A 619 40.02 -3.64 6.06
C MET A 619 39.32 -2.64 7.00
N ASN A 620 38.46 -1.79 6.46
CA ASN A 620 37.65 -0.89 7.28
C ASN A 620 36.45 -1.62 7.89
N ASN A 621 36.17 -1.33 9.15
CA ASN A 621 34.90 -1.67 9.76
C ASN A 621 33.82 -0.69 9.25
N ARG A 622 32.62 -1.21 8.99
CA ARG A 622 31.50 -0.36 8.58
C ARG A 622 30.22 -0.81 9.26
N ARG A 623 29.37 0.13 9.57
CA ARG A 623 28.04 -0.21 10.07
C ARG A 623 27.15 -0.79 8.97
N MET A 624 26.25 -1.70 9.34
CA MET A 624 25.21 -2.16 8.44
C MET A 624 24.23 -1.02 8.16
N GLU A 625 23.83 -0.88 6.90
CA GLU A 625 22.71 0.00 6.55
C GLU A 625 21.43 -0.47 7.25
N SER A 626 20.56 0.44 7.60
CA SER A 626 19.32 0.17 8.36
C SER A 626 18.45 -0.93 7.74
N GLN A 627 18.36 -0.94 6.39
CA GLN A 627 17.62 -1.98 5.66
C GLN A 627 18.27 -3.36 5.82
N VAL A 628 19.60 -3.41 5.83
CA VAL A 628 20.35 -4.66 6.03
C VAL A 628 20.18 -5.15 7.46
N LEU A 629 20.25 -4.26 8.44
CA LEU A 629 20.06 -4.59 9.86
C LEU A 629 18.67 -5.21 10.10
N ARG A 630 17.60 -4.57 9.61
CA ARG A 630 16.25 -5.09 9.74
C ARG A 630 16.07 -6.43 9.01
N ASP A 631 16.56 -6.55 7.79
CA ASP A 631 16.47 -7.79 7.01
C ASP A 631 17.28 -8.92 7.66
N SER A 632 18.41 -8.62 8.32
CA SER A 632 19.21 -9.59 9.07
C SER A 632 18.45 -10.18 10.27
N LEU A 633 17.71 -9.36 11.04
CA LEU A 633 16.85 -9.85 12.13
C LEU A 633 15.83 -10.86 11.62
N PHE A 634 15.15 -10.56 10.52
CA PHE A 634 14.13 -11.46 9.95
C PHE A 634 14.75 -12.66 9.22
N HIS A 635 15.92 -12.52 8.61
CA HIS A 635 16.63 -13.63 7.98
C HIS A 635 17.07 -14.67 9.02
N LEU A 636 17.73 -14.22 10.09
CA LEU A 636 18.20 -15.08 11.16
C LEU A 636 17.03 -15.78 11.88
N SER A 637 15.91 -15.08 12.06
CA SER A 637 14.69 -15.67 12.63
C SER A 637 13.95 -16.62 11.67
N GLY A 638 14.35 -16.69 10.37
CA GLY A 638 13.68 -17.50 9.33
C GLY A 638 12.35 -16.94 8.86
N LYS A 639 12.09 -15.65 9.12
CA LYS A 639 10.82 -14.98 8.76
C LYS A 639 10.92 -14.05 7.57
N LEU A 640 12.11 -13.81 7.02
CA LEU A 640 12.28 -12.91 5.88
C LEU A 640 11.61 -13.47 4.63
N ASN A 641 10.70 -12.70 4.07
CA ASN A 641 10.07 -13.02 2.79
C ASN A 641 10.96 -12.53 1.64
N LEU A 642 11.54 -13.48 0.89
CA LEU A 642 12.46 -13.26 -0.22
C LEU A 642 11.77 -13.08 -1.57
N THR A 643 10.45 -13.04 -1.66
CA THR A 643 9.72 -12.83 -2.92
C THR A 643 10.21 -11.56 -3.61
N ILE A 644 10.55 -11.69 -4.88
CA ILE A 644 11.05 -10.58 -5.72
C ILE A 644 9.88 -9.94 -6.48
N GLY A 645 9.94 -8.60 -6.62
CA GLY A 645 8.96 -7.84 -7.40
C GLY A 645 7.66 -7.53 -6.64
N GLY A 646 6.72 -6.91 -7.33
CA GLY A 646 5.45 -6.46 -6.77
C GLY A 646 5.50 -5.02 -6.20
N PRO A 647 4.34 -4.49 -5.80
CA PRO A 647 4.23 -3.13 -5.28
C PRO A 647 4.90 -2.96 -3.91
N PRO A 648 5.19 -1.72 -3.51
CA PRO A 648 5.67 -1.43 -2.16
C PRO A 648 4.64 -1.83 -1.11
N VAL A 649 5.13 -2.21 0.07
CA VAL A 649 4.29 -2.58 1.21
C VAL A 649 4.39 -1.52 2.29
N MET A 650 3.24 -1.15 2.88
CA MET A 650 3.23 -0.24 4.02
C MET A 650 3.88 -0.90 5.23
N SER A 651 4.62 -0.11 6.02
CA SER A 651 5.22 -0.56 7.27
C SER A 651 4.17 -1.08 8.25
N GLY A 652 4.53 -2.09 9.01
CA GLY A 652 3.64 -2.64 10.03
C GLY A 652 4.23 -3.87 10.74
N PRO A 653 3.68 -4.23 11.90
CA PRO A 653 4.27 -5.23 12.80
C PRO A 653 4.32 -6.64 12.22
N ASN A 654 3.57 -6.93 11.16
CA ASN A 654 3.53 -8.24 10.50
C ASN A 654 4.21 -8.24 9.12
N VAL A 655 4.81 -7.13 8.71
CA VAL A 655 5.49 -7.02 7.42
C VAL A 655 6.87 -7.67 7.51
N ARG A 656 7.08 -8.72 6.72
CA ARG A 656 8.32 -9.52 6.67
C ARG A 656 9.00 -9.50 5.30
N ARG A 657 8.53 -8.64 4.38
CA ARG A 657 9.19 -8.39 3.09
C ARG A 657 10.57 -7.77 3.33
N ARG A 658 11.51 -8.01 2.41
CA ARG A 658 12.79 -7.28 2.40
C ARG A 658 12.54 -5.78 2.47
N SER A 659 13.35 -5.07 3.23
CA SER A 659 13.22 -3.62 3.45
C SER A 659 13.29 -2.81 2.14
N LEU A 660 13.87 -3.37 1.09
CA LEU A 660 13.82 -2.85 -0.29
C LEU A 660 12.39 -2.60 -0.81
N TYR A 661 11.40 -3.34 -0.31
CA TYR A 661 9.99 -3.24 -0.72
C TYR A 661 9.12 -2.44 0.26
N LEU A 662 9.70 -1.86 1.30
CA LEU A 662 8.94 -0.96 2.17
C LEU A 662 8.57 0.31 1.41
N PHE A 663 7.35 0.79 1.68
CA PHE A 663 6.96 2.12 1.22
C PHE A 663 7.90 3.16 1.84
N HIS A 664 8.55 3.94 0.98
CA HIS A 664 9.54 4.94 1.37
C HIS A 664 9.25 6.23 0.63
N SER A 665 8.75 7.22 1.35
CA SER A 665 8.39 8.51 0.78
C SER A 665 8.69 9.63 1.78
N ARG A 666 8.54 10.88 1.33
CA ARG A 666 8.68 12.06 2.19
C ARG A 666 7.80 11.97 3.44
N ASP A 667 6.57 11.49 3.28
CA ASP A 667 5.52 11.51 4.30
C ASP A 667 5.31 10.16 4.98
N GLY A 668 6.01 9.11 4.55
CA GLY A 668 5.88 7.76 5.07
C GLY A 668 7.19 7.01 5.10
N ARG A 669 7.68 6.70 6.32
CA ARG A 669 8.91 5.94 6.56
C ARG A 669 8.66 4.85 7.58
N ASP A 670 9.41 3.77 7.51
CA ASP A 670 9.43 2.76 8.57
C ASP A 670 10.20 3.31 9.77
N MET A 671 9.59 3.27 10.96
CA MET A 671 10.17 3.85 12.17
C MET A 671 11.47 3.15 12.57
N PHE A 672 11.52 1.80 12.49
CA PHE A 672 12.72 1.06 12.86
C PHE A 672 13.88 1.40 11.92
N VAL A 673 13.63 1.38 10.60
CA VAL A 673 14.65 1.72 9.60
C VAL A 673 15.14 3.15 9.75
N SER A 674 14.24 4.09 10.07
CA SER A 674 14.58 5.52 10.26
C SER A 674 15.47 5.78 11.46
N ILE A 675 15.33 5.03 12.57
CA ILE A 675 16.20 5.14 13.75
C ILE A 675 17.65 4.77 13.42
N PHE A 676 17.87 3.85 12.46
CA PHE A 676 19.19 3.38 12.04
C PHE A 676 19.70 4.04 10.76
N ASP A 677 19.43 5.31 10.57
CA ASP A 677 19.91 6.11 9.44
C ASP A 677 19.43 5.58 8.08
N ASP A 678 18.14 5.63 7.87
CA ASP A 678 17.50 5.29 6.61
C ASP A 678 18.04 6.16 5.45
N ALA A 679 17.89 5.65 4.22
CA ALA A 679 18.19 6.44 3.05
C ALA A 679 17.37 7.74 3.05
N ASP A 680 18.02 8.87 2.79
CA ASP A 680 17.29 10.09 2.50
C ASP A 680 16.48 9.91 1.19
N VAL A 681 15.23 10.39 1.18
CA VAL A 681 14.33 10.25 0.03
C VAL A 681 14.83 11.03 -1.18
N PHE A 682 15.54 12.15 -0.94
CA PHE A 682 16.02 13.04 -1.98
C PHE A 682 17.50 12.86 -2.27
N SER A 683 18.34 12.69 -1.23
CA SER A 683 19.80 12.73 -1.33
C SER A 683 20.42 11.43 -0.84
N CYS A 684 20.30 10.36 -1.64
CA CYS A 684 20.83 9.04 -1.28
C CYS A 684 22.28 8.77 -1.76
N TYR A 685 23.04 9.79 -2.07
CA TYR A 685 24.43 9.65 -2.56
C TYR A 685 25.37 9.13 -1.48
N ARG A 686 25.19 9.60 -0.25
CA ARG A 686 25.91 9.16 0.92
C ARG A 686 24.92 8.81 2.03
N ARG A 687 25.14 7.68 2.70
CA ARG A 687 24.39 7.33 3.90
C ARG A 687 24.90 8.17 5.07
N ASN A 688 23.99 8.66 5.88
CA ASN A 688 24.34 9.16 7.19
C ASN A 688 24.68 7.98 8.09
N GLU A 689 25.62 8.19 9.01
CA GLU A 689 25.97 7.23 10.05
C GLU A 689 25.96 7.97 11.38
N SER A 690 25.00 7.65 12.23
CA SER A 690 24.90 8.19 13.57
C SER A 690 25.06 7.09 14.62
N ILE A 691 25.53 7.46 15.80
CA ILE A 691 25.55 6.59 16.98
C ILE A 691 24.75 7.31 18.05
N VAL A 692 23.50 6.90 18.21
CA VAL A 692 22.56 7.52 19.16
C VAL A 692 21.95 6.46 20.09
N PRO A 693 21.67 6.81 21.34
CA PRO A 693 21.09 5.87 22.32
C PRO A 693 19.79 5.22 21.86
N GLN A 694 19.01 5.90 21.02
CA GLN A 694 17.74 5.42 20.46
C GLN A 694 17.92 4.14 19.64
N GLN A 695 19.08 3.94 19.01
CA GLN A 695 19.37 2.73 18.24
C GLN A 695 19.52 1.51 19.15
N ALA A 696 20.25 1.64 20.27
CA ALA A 696 20.36 0.60 21.26
C ALA A 696 18.98 0.31 21.90
N LEU A 697 18.22 1.36 22.26
CA LEU A 697 16.88 1.19 22.81
C LEU A 697 15.91 0.52 21.83
N ALA A 698 16.04 0.78 20.53
CA ALA A 698 15.22 0.12 19.51
C ALA A 698 15.52 -1.39 19.44
N LEU A 699 16.80 -1.81 19.47
CA LEU A 699 17.16 -3.22 19.52
C LEU A 699 16.77 -3.88 20.85
N MET A 700 16.78 -3.14 21.96
CA MET A 700 16.36 -3.67 23.26
C MET A 700 14.84 -3.84 23.40
N ASN A 701 14.04 -2.92 22.81
CA ASN A 701 12.63 -2.82 23.15
C ASN A 701 11.67 -3.02 21.96
N SER A 702 12.18 -3.05 20.72
CA SER A 702 11.30 -3.25 19.57
C SER A 702 10.74 -4.67 19.55
N ARG A 703 9.50 -4.77 19.12
CA ARG A 703 8.85 -6.06 18.89
C ARG A 703 9.62 -6.92 17.89
N GLU A 704 10.19 -6.31 16.86
CA GLU A 704 10.98 -6.96 15.83
C GLU A 704 12.20 -7.66 16.42
N ALA A 705 12.93 -7.01 17.29
CA ALA A 705 14.13 -7.57 17.91
C ALA A 705 13.77 -8.68 18.92
N ILE A 706 12.78 -8.46 19.79
CA ILE A 706 12.35 -9.43 20.81
C ILE A 706 11.78 -10.70 20.16
N GLU A 707 10.86 -10.57 19.19
CA GLU A 707 10.32 -11.72 18.45
C GLU A 707 11.42 -12.47 17.68
N SER A 708 12.37 -11.73 17.07
CA SER A 708 13.49 -12.34 16.37
C SER A 708 14.39 -13.12 17.31
N ALA A 709 14.72 -12.59 18.48
CA ALA A 709 15.52 -13.31 19.48
C ALA A 709 14.90 -14.65 19.88
N ASN A 710 13.59 -14.67 20.14
CA ASN A 710 12.85 -15.90 20.46
C ASN A 710 12.90 -16.92 19.32
N LEU A 711 12.66 -16.45 18.10
CA LEU A 711 12.64 -17.32 16.91
C LEU A 711 14.04 -17.83 16.53
N ILE A 712 15.07 -17.00 16.66
CA ILE A 712 16.47 -17.38 16.44
C ILE A 712 16.87 -18.47 17.45
N THR A 713 16.56 -18.27 18.73
CA THR A 713 16.84 -19.25 19.77
C THR A 713 16.19 -20.60 19.49
N ALA A 714 14.94 -20.59 19.02
CA ALA A 714 14.21 -21.81 18.68
C ALA A 714 14.81 -22.60 17.50
N ARG A 715 15.69 -21.99 16.70
CA ARG A 715 16.38 -22.63 15.55
C ARG A 715 17.67 -23.34 15.97
N PHE A 716 18.22 -23.07 17.13
CA PHE A 716 19.37 -23.80 17.64
C PHE A 716 18.98 -25.21 18.10
N ASN A 717 19.92 -26.14 17.98
CA ASN A 717 19.72 -27.48 18.51
C ASN A 717 19.53 -27.41 20.04
N LYS A 718 18.43 -27.98 20.53
CA LYS A 718 18.05 -27.96 21.93
C LYS A 718 19.04 -28.74 22.83
N ASN A 719 19.77 -29.68 22.27
CA ASN A 719 20.71 -30.56 22.99
C ASN A 719 22.11 -29.93 23.20
N LEU A 720 22.35 -28.72 22.70
CA LEU A 720 23.62 -28.03 22.94
C LEU A 720 23.79 -27.69 24.41
N THR A 721 24.98 -27.92 24.94
CA THR A 721 25.39 -27.35 26.23
C THR A 721 25.43 -25.83 26.16
N ASP A 722 25.43 -25.12 27.29
CA ASP A 722 25.46 -23.66 27.29
C ASP A 722 26.75 -23.09 26.66
N ILE A 723 27.88 -23.81 26.74
CA ILE A 723 29.13 -23.46 26.08
C ILE A 723 28.98 -23.58 24.56
N GLU A 724 28.46 -24.70 24.09
CA GLU A 724 28.25 -24.94 22.66
C GLU A 724 27.23 -23.95 22.06
N PHE A 725 26.14 -23.71 22.81
CA PHE A 725 25.13 -22.73 22.44
C PHE A 725 25.75 -21.33 22.32
N THR A 726 26.52 -20.88 23.30
CA THR A 726 27.20 -19.59 23.30
C THR A 726 28.11 -19.45 22.07
N LYS A 727 28.95 -20.45 21.81
CA LYS A 727 29.84 -20.45 20.64
C LYS A 727 29.05 -20.40 19.33
N ALA A 728 27.99 -21.19 19.21
CA ALA A 728 27.13 -21.21 18.03
C ALA A 728 26.39 -19.87 17.82
N ALA A 729 25.91 -19.25 18.92
CA ALA A 729 25.25 -17.96 18.87
C ALA A 729 26.21 -16.84 18.42
N PHE A 730 27.43 -16.81 18.92
CA PHE A 730 28.45 -15.86 18.48
C PHE A 730 28.79 -16.02 17.00
N LEU A 731 29.00 -17.25 16.54
CA LEU A 731 29.27 -17.52 15.12
C LEU A 731 28.11 -17.08 14.21
N GLN A 732 26.87 -17.37 14.62
CA GLN A 732 25.70 -17.08 13.80
C GLN A 732 25.32 -15.59 13.80
N LEU A 733 25.46 -14.91 14.93
CA LEU A 733 25.00 -13.53 15.10
C LEU A 733 26.12 -12.53 14.87
N LEU A 734 27.34 -12.82 15.36
CA LEU A 734 28.46 -11.89 15.35
C LEU A 734 29.57 -12.27 14.34
N ALA A 735 29.41 -13.40 13.63
CA ALA A 735 30.33 -13.94 12.64
C ALA A 735 31.77 -14.14 13.18
N ARG A 736 31.94 -14.38 14.48
CA ARG A 736 33.21 -14.67 15.13
C ARG A 736 33.09 -15.65 16.28
N VAL A 737 34.23 -16.21 16.68
CA VAL A 737 34.32 -17.02 17.89
C VAL A 737 34.37 -16.10 19.12
N PRO A 738 33.67 -16.43 20.23
CA PRO A 738 33.79 -15.68 21.47
C PRO A 738 35.17 -15.90 22.11
N SER A 739 35.70 -14.89 22.79
CA SER A 739 36.85 -15.00 23.69
C SER A 739 36.48 -15.81 24.92
N GLU A 740 37.51 -16.29 25.66
CA GLU A 740 37.29 -17.01 26.93
C GLU A 740 36.53 -16.14 27.94
N GLN A 741 36.82 -14.85 28.01
CA GLN A 741 36.12 -13.91 28.90
C GLN A 741 34.65 -13.75 28.52
N GLU A 742 34.32 -13.66 27.21
CA GLU A 742 32.95 -13.59 26.74
C GLU A 742 32.17 -14.88 27.03
N VAL A 743 32.81 -16.05 26.83
CA VAL A 743 32.21 -17.34 27.19
C VAL A 743 31.89 -17.35 28.70
N ALA A 744 32.82 -16.96 29.57
CA ALA A 744 32.62 -16.93 31.00
C ALA A 744 31.49 -15.97 31.39
N ALA A 745 31.41 -14.79 30.79
CA ALA A 745 30.35 -13.81 31.01
C ALA A 745 28.97 -14.36 30.59
N CYS A 746 28.88 -14.99 29.44
CA CYS A 746 27.62 -15.61 28.94
C CYS A 746 27.16 -16.76 29.82
N LEU A 747 28.08 -17.62 30.31
CA LEU A 747 27.75 -18.72 31.21
C LEU A 747 27.25 -18.20 32.55
N ASN A 748 27.87 -17.15 33.12
CA ASN A 748 27.39 -16.50 34.34
C ASN A 748 26.01 -15.89 34.15
N PHE A 749 25.76 -15.28 33.01
CA PHE A 749 24.43 -14.75 32.65
C PHE A 749 23.39 -15.89 32.60
N LEU A 750 23.68 -17.00 31.90
CA LEU A 750 22.78 -18.13 31.76
C LEU A 750 22.52 -18.87 33.10
N LYS A 751 23.45 -18.84 34.05
CA LYS A 751 23.21 -19.35 35.42
C LYS A 751 22.15 -18.54 36.15
N SER A 752 22.13 -17.22 35.96
CA SER A 752 21.16 -16.31 36.59
C SER A 752 19.85 -16.23 35.80
N ASN A 753 19.93 -16.40 34.49
CA ASN A 753 18.82 -16.31 33.54
C ASN A 753 18.85 -17.50 32.55
N PRO A 754 18.22 -18.63 32.89
CA PRO A 754 18.32 -19.85 32.08
C PRO A 754 17.65 -19.77 30.71
N GLU A 755 16.98 -18.67 30.41
CA GLU A 755 16.32 -18.41 29.11
C GLU A 755 17.32 -17.96 28.05
N ARG A 756 17.74 -18.87 27.18
CA ARG A 756 18.72 -18.63 26.10
C ARG A 756 18.32 -17.53 25.13
N ASN A 757 17.02 -17.24 24.96
CA ASN A 757 16.53 -16.13 24.13
C ASN A 757 16.95 -14.76 24.66
N GLN A 758 17.14 -14.60 25.97
CA GLN A 758 17.66 -13.36 26.54
C GLN A 758 19.13 -13.16 26.20
N LEU A 759 19.94 -14.23 26.18
CA LEU A 759 21.32 -14.14 25.69
C LEU A 759 21.36 -13.77 24.19
N VAL A 760 20.53 -14.41 23.36
CA VAL A 760 20.42 -14.06 21.94
C VAL A 760 20.02 -12.58 21.79
N HIS A 761 19.06 -12.12 22.58
CA HIS A 761 18.63 -10.72 22.57
C HIS A 761 19.75 -9.75 22.98
N ALA A 762 20.54 -10.10 23.97
CA ALA A 762 21.72 -9.33 24.36
C ALA A 762 22.77 -9.28 23.22
N LEU A 763 23.00 -10.40 22.52
CA LEU A 763 23.92 -10.46 21.38
C LEU A 763 23.43 -9.67 20.18
N LEU A 764 22.11 -9.57 19.93
CA LEU A 764 21.56 -8.68 18.90
C LEU A 764 21.79 -7.20 19.22
N ASN A 765 21.99 -6.85 20.50
CA ASN A 765 22.37 -5.50 20.93
C ASN A 765 23.90 -5.26 20.95
N HIS A 766 24.70 -6.29 20.70
CA HIS A 766 26.16 -6.16 20.64
C HIS A 766 26.59 -5.33 19.42
N ASN A 767 27.62 -4.50 19.58
CA ASN A 767 28.14 -3.67 18.46
C ASN A 767 28.53 -4.50 17.24
N ASP A 768 29.08 -5.69 17.44
CA ASP A 768 29.49 -6.58 16.36
C ASP A 768 28.31 -7.10 15.52
N PHE A 769 27.09 -7.11 16.06
CA PHE A 769 25.90 -7.42 15.26
C PHE A 769 25.57 -6.33 14.23
N GLN A 770 25.91 -5.08 14.55
CA GLN A 770 25.60 -3.93 13.70
C GLN A 770 26.76 -3.58 12.73
N VAL A 771 27.92 -4.21 12.89
CA VAL A 771 29.16 -3.86 12.20
C VAL A 771 29.59 -5.02 11.29
N ILE A 772 29.89 -4.70 10.03
CA ILE A 772 30.55 -5.60 9.08
C ILE A 772 32.06 -5.42 9.27
N ARG A 773 32.71 -6.50 9.63
CA ARG A 773 34.15 -6.57 9.85
C ARG A 773 34.87 -7.25 8.72
#